data_3a34425dca366516529d1149e24c5053
#
_entry.id   3a34425dca366516529d1149e24c5053
#
_cell.length_a   1.000
_cell.length_b   1.000
_cell.length_c   1.000
_cell.angle_alpha   90.00
_cell.angle_beta   90.00
_cell.angle_gamma   90.00
#
_symmetry.space_group_name_H-M   'P 1'
#
loop_
_entity.id
_entity.type
_entity.pdbx_description
1 polymer ?
#
loop_
_entity_poly.entity_id
_entity_poly.type
_entity_poly.pdbx_seq_one_letter_code
_entity_poly.pdbx_strand_id
1 'polypeptide(L)'
;MRRNAARIGLVGVLALSMGVATATAPPARADDPTSLIAPARSSAGLMNYAINLSPGASPAELERALALVPSAHGVALASYPQIGTFFAQSESASFAPDIAEALAGAGIKVHSVGPTRVAPVPEGERAAASTPGDKPAPEPTAPQSGQGGAQSGPQSGAPTGGTNSVRDHDATEAEGEEDISNWGAAAMSAREAGAVPVAHAPVTVGVIDTGIDDMHPDLAGRVDQTRSVSCAANGIASQGYGSWRDDYFHGTHVAGIIAANHNSIGIDGIAPDATLVSIKAANSEQLMYPEYVTCGFMWAASHGVDIVNNSYSMDPWMYWSPTDPEQAAGLEAASRSIAYAQGSGLAVIASAGNEGADNDNPTTDSASPTDVDTPIKDRPVAGSIRVPGQVAGVSQVSALKRVNEETKPEWTTLARADFSNYGTTIDFAAPGDGIYSTVPTSQYASGYAKTSGTSMAAPHITGIAALIKATHPAFTGAQIVDLMRKQAAIDYTRLDAPTDGKEYRGHGFINALTTMRRDQMRPTVTTLEYRVGKGEWKNLDGAVLPAGSVTFYAAAASPISHLHMDVAGLTGVDRDGSGKYGDDELSVSAENVDLSSLLPEGADSVTARVQVRATGINFDRQADDDTGREATFTVSRDPALV
;
A
#
# COMPACT_ATOMS: atom_id res chain seq x y z
N MET A 1 59.91 -38.01 3.43
CA MET A 1 59.49 -39.43 3.39
C MET A 1 57.99 -39.49 3.25
N ARG A 2 57.54 -40.18 2.18
CA ARG A 2 56.19 -40.76 1.92
C ARG A 2 55.01 -39.78 1.90
N ARG A 3 54.42 -39.60 0.87
CA ARG A 3 53.77 -40.24 -0.33
C ARG A 3 52.28 -39.82 -0.39
N ASN A 4 52.00 -39.11 -1.43
CA ASN A 4 50.87 -39.16 -2.38
C ASN A 4 49.60 -39.91 -2.00
N ALA A 5 48.47 -39.25 -2.21
CA ALA A 5 47.43 -39.79 -3.08
C ALA A 5 46.49 -38.69 -3.58
N ALA A 6 46.46 -38.51 -4.87
CA ALA A 6 45.48 -37.74 -5.62
C ALA A 6 44.14 -38.48 -5.64
N ARG A 7 43.03 -37.78 -5.56
CA ARG A 7 41.74 -38.25 -6.10
C ARG A 7 41.07 -37.14 -6.87
N ILE A 8 40.95 -37.41 -8.13
CA ILE A 8 40.12 -36.77 -9.16
C ILE A 8 38.66 -37.00 -8.78
N GLY A 9 37.85 -35.95 -8.80
CA GLY A 9 36.40 -36.05 -8.55
C GLY A 9 35.67 -34.94 -9.27
N LEU A 10 35.19 -35.28 -10.43
CA LEU A 10 33.96 -34.93 -11.15
C LEU A 10 33.40 -33.52 -10.92
N VAL A 11 33.50 -32.71 -11.97
CA VAL A 11 32.73 -31.46 -12.17
C VAL A 11 31.28 -31.85 -12.46
N GLY A 12 30.41 -31.66 -11.51
CA GLY A 12 28.96 -31.73 -11.69
C GLY A 12 28.43 -30.35 -12.09
N VAL A 13 27.98 -30.26 -13.33
CA VAL A 13 27.21 -29.11 -13.82
C VAL A 13 25.87 -29.10 -13.08
N LEU A 14 25.69 -28.15 -12.15
CA LEU A 14 24.39 -27.89 -11.55
C LEU A 14 23.64 -26.93 -12.49
N ALA A 15 22.67 -27.47 -13.24
CA ALA A 15 21.66 -26.67 -13.90
C ALA A 15 20.77 -26.03 -12.84
N LEU A 16 20.88 -24.70 -12.66
CA LEU A 16 19.92 -23.92 -11.88
C LEU A 16 18.60 -23.85 -12.69
N SER A 17 17.65 -24.73 -12.38
CA SER A 17 16.26 -24.52 -12.74
C SER A 17 15.72 -23.38 -11.86
N MET A 18 15.41 -22.24 -12.47
CA MET A 18 14.58 -21.21 -11.84
C MET A 18 13.18 -21.80 -11.59
N GLY A 19 12.99 -22.32 -10.40
CA GLY A 19 11.66 -22.63 -9.90
C GLY A 19 10.97 -21.31 -9.58
N VAL A 20 9.89 -21.02 -10.32
CA VAL A 20 8.91 -20.03 -9.91
C VAL A 20 8.39 -20.48 -8.56
N ALA A 21 8.81 -19.80 -7.49
CA ALA A 21 8.23 -19.98 -6.18
C ALA A 21 6.82 -19.40 -6.25
N THR A 22 5.83 -20.27 -6.45
CA THR A 22 4.46 -19.97 -6.09
C THR A 22 4.47 -19.69 -4.59
N ALA A 23 4.18 -18.45 -4.20
CA ALA A 23 3.94 -18.10 -2.82
C ALA A 23 2.79 -18.98 -2.32
N THR A 24 3.13 -20.05 -1.65
CA THR A 24 2.16 -20.81 -0.87
C THR A 24 1.76 -19.92 0.29
N ALA A 25 0.48 -19.65 0.42
CA ALA A 25 -0.10 -19.11 1.65
C ALA A 25 0.53 -19.80 2.87
N PRO A 26 0.78 -19.08 3.98
CA PRO A 26 1.30 -19.69 5.17
C PRO A 26 0.43 -20.91 5.50
N PRO A 27 1.01 -22.03 5.98
CA PRO A 27 0.25 -23.20 6.29
C PRO A 27 -0.84 -22.81 7.31
N ALA A 28 -2.07 -23.09 6.97
CA ALA A 28 -3.17 -23.02 7.91
C ALA A 28 -2.71 -23.74 9.19
N ARG A 29 -2.78 -23.06 10.33
CA ARG A 29 -2.53 -23.67 11.62
C ARG A 29 -3.35 -24.96 11.67
N ALA A 30 -2.69 -26.06 12.00
CA ALA A 30 -3.30 -27.36 12.14
C ALA A 30 -4.58 -27.22 12.96
N ASP A 31 -5.64 -27.85 12.46
CA ASP A 31 -6.97 -27.93 13.04
C ASP A 31 -6.96 -27.96 14.58
N ASP A 32 -7.26 -26.82 15.21
CA ASP A 32 -7.69 -26.80 16.59
C ASP A 32 -9.19 -27.17 16.60
N PRO A 33 -9.61 -28.29 17.21
CA PRO A 33 -10.96 -28.80 17.06
C PRO A 33 -12.02 -28.02 17.84
N THR A 34 -11.66 -26.97 18.56
CA THR A 34 -12.61 -26.15 19.33
C THR A 34 -12.92 -24.83 18.62
N SER A 35 -14.12 -24.74 18.04
CA SER A 35 -14.67 -23.45 17.58
C SER A 35 -14.69 -22.45 18.73
N LEU A 36 -14.23 -21.22 18.48
CA LEU A 36 -14.26 -20.12 19.45
C LEU A 36 -15.63 -19.43 19.39
N ILE A 37 -16.54 -19.86 20.25
CA ILE A 37 -17.90 -19.30 20.35
C ILE A 37 -17.99 -18.49 21.63
N ALA A 38 -18.37 -17.22 21.52
CA ALA A 38 -18.61 -16.38 22.69
C ALA A 38 -19.78 -16.94 23.52
N PRO A 39 -19.70 -16.87 24.84
CA PRO A 39 -20.79 -17.31 25.74
C PRO A 39 -22.00 -16.39 25.58
N ALA A 40 -23.14 -16.83 26.14
CA ALA A 40 -24.29 -15.95 26.28
C ALA A 40 -23.94 -14.76 27.18
N ARG A 41 -24.38 -13.55 26.76
CA ARG A 41 -24.12 -12.33 27.52
C ARG A 41 -24.97 -12.23 28.76
N SER A 42 -24.51 -11.48 29.73
CA SER A 42 -25.23 -11.27 31.01
C SER A 42 -26.44 -10.35 30.88
N SER A 43 -26.54 -9.58 29.82
CA SER A 43 -27.64 -8.62 29.55
C SER A 43 -28.02 -8.60 28.07
N ALA A 44 -29.32 -8.37 27.80
CA ALA A 44 -29.80 -8.07 26.46
C ALA A 44 -29.38 -6.65 26.05
N GLY A 45 -29.19 -6.44 24.74
CA GLY A 45 -28.87 -5.16 24.12
C GLY A 45 -28.51 -5.38 22.66
N LEU A 46 -28.77 -4.41 21.82
CA LEU A 46 -28.48 -4.52 20.39
C LEU A 46 -26.97 -4.61 20.17
N MET A 47 -26.50 -5.69 19.56
CA MET A 47 -25.08 -5.96 19.35
C MET A 47 -24.83 -6.39 17.91
N ASN A 48 -23.65 -6.05 17.40
CA ASN A 48 -23.13 -6.65 16.19
C ASN A 48 -22.21 -7.84 16.53
N TYR A 49 -22.26 -8.85 15.69
CA TYR A 49 -21.50 -10.08 15.80
C TYR A 49 -20.76 -10.40 14.50
N ALA A 50 -19.54 -10.91 14.62
CA ALA A 50 -18.83 -11.54 13.52
C ALA A 50 -19.06 -13.07 13.57
N ILE A 51 -19.36 -13.66 12.43
CA ILE A 51 -19.52 -15.10 12.25
C ILE A 51 -18.54 -15.54 11.15
N ASN A 52 -17.57 -16.35 11.53
CA ASN A 52 -16.56 -16.88 10.62
C ASN A 52 -16.79 -18.39 10.43
N LEU A 53 -17.10 -18.79 9.23
CA LEU A 53 -17.18 -20.20 8.87
C LEU A 53 -15.77 -20.81 8.82
N SER A 54 -15.67 -22.12 8.90
CA SER A 54 -14.38 -22.81 8.77
C SER A 54 -13.73 -22.48 7.43
N PRO A 55 -12.37 -22.41 7.36
CA PRO A 55 -11.65 -22.17 6.12
C PRO A 55 -12.10 -23.11 5.01
N GLY A 56 -12.31 -22.58 3.81
CA GLY A 56 -12.77 -23.33 2.65
C GLY A 56 -14.30 -23.52 2.55
N ALA A 57 -15.08 -22.87 3.43
CA ALA A 57 -16.54 -22.81 3.26
C ALA A 57 -16.92 -22.23 1.90
N SER A 58 -17.85 -22.90 1.21
CA SER A 58 -18.31 -22.47 -0.11
C SER A 58 -19.29 -21.28 0.00
N PRO A 59 -19.44 -20.47 -1.06
CA PRO A 59 -20.47 -19.43 -1.12
C PRO A 59 -21.88 -19.96 -0.82
N ALA A 60 -22.22 -21.18 -1.26
CA ALA A 60 -23.51 -21.80 -0.98
C ALA A 60 -23.67 -22.18 0.49
N GLU A 61 -22.60 -22.52 1.20
CA GLU A 61 -22.64 -22.72 2.65
C GLU A 61 -22.85 -21.41 3.39
N LEU A 62 -22.23 -20.33 2.94
CA LEU A 62 -22.44 -19.01 3.51
C LEU A 62 -23.90 -18.54 3.31
N GLU A 63 -24.48 -18.72 2.11
CA GLU A 63 -25.90 -18.41 1.87
C GLU A 63 -26.84 -19.19 2.80
N ARG A 64 -26.57 -20.49 2.99
CA ARG A 64 -27.33 -21.32 3.95
C ARG A 64 -27.15 -20.83 5.39
N ALA A 65 -25.94 -20.40 5.75
CA ALA A 65 -25.65 -19.86 7.07
C ALA A 65 -26.41 -18.55 7.33
N LEU A 66 -26.44 -17.64 6.34
CA LEU A 66 -27.21 -16.39 6.42
C LEU A 66 -28.69 -16.64 6.62
N ALA A 67 -29.26 -17.67 5.98
CA ALA A 67 -30.68 -18.02 6.12
C ALA A 67 -31.05 -18.50 7.54
N LEU A 68 -30.05 -18.88 8.36
CA LEU A 68 -30.26 -19.34 9.76
C LEU A 68 -30.22 -18.18 10.76
N VAL A 69 -29.73 -17.00 10.40
CA VAL A 69 -29.60 -15.85 11.31
C VAL A 69 -30.93 -15.48 11.98
N PRO A 70 -32.10 -15.46 11.28
CA PRO A 70 -33.37 -15.16 11.92
C PRO A 70 -33.79 -16.22 12.98
N SER A 71 -33.37 -17.48 12.81
CA SER A 71 -33.71 -18.54 13.80
C SER A 71 -33.01 -18.34 15.14
N ALA A 72 -31.88 -17.63 15.13
CA ALA A 72 -31.16 -17.21 16.33
C ALA A 72 -31.53 -15.77 16.77
N HIS A 73 -32.66 -15.22 16.31
CA HIS A 73 -33.13 -13.88 16.65
C HIS A 73 -32.18 -12.75 16.19
N GLY A 74 -31.53 -12.93 15.03
CA GLY A 74 -30.63 -11.94 14.44
C GLY A 74 -31.13 -11.40 13.12
N VAL A 75 -30.49 -10.32 12.67
CA VAL A 75 -30.62 -9.71 11.34
C VAL A 75 -29.24 -9.75 10.68
N ALA A 76 -29.14 -10.32 9.48
CA ALA A 76 -27.88 -10.31 8.73
C ALA A 76 -27.54 -8.89 8.28
N LEU A 77 -26.27 -8.52 8.38
CA LEU A 77 -25.70 -7.25 7.94
C LEU A 77 -24.96 -7.44 6.61
N ALA A 78 -23.64 -7.43 6.65
CA ALA A 78 -22.77 -7.63 5.51
C ALA A 78 -22.24 -9.07 5.44
N SER A 79 -21.99 -9.57 4.22
CA SER A 79 -21.43 -10.90 4.00
C SER A 79 -20.31 -10.89 2.95
N TYR A 80 -19.30 -11.70 3.20
CA TYR A 80 -18.08 -11.77 2.39
C TYR A 80 -17.75 -13.23 2.07
N PRO A 81 -18.34 -13.78 0.98
CA PRO A 81 -18.14 -15.18 0.59
C PRO A 81 -16.68 -15.53 0.32
N GLN A 82 -15.89 -14.56 -0.13
CA GLN A 82 -14.47 -14.73 -0.45
C GLN A 82 -13.63 -15.14 0.76
N ILE A 83 -14.07 -14.76 1.96
CA ILE A 83 -13.37 -15.03 3.21
C ILE A 83 -14.19 -15.89 4.20
N GLY A 84 -15.37 -16.35 3.79
CA GLY A 84 -16.26 -17.17 4.60
C GLY A 84 -16.76 -16.47 5.87
N THR A 85 -16.94 -15.15 5.83
CA THR A 85 -17.31 -14.30 6.98
C THR A 85 -18.59 -13.53 6.69
N PHE A 86 -19.43 -13.38 7.69
CA PHE A 86 -20.55 -12.44 7.65
C PHE A 86 -20.78 -11.81 9.02
N PHE A 87 -21.52 -10.71 9.04
CA PHE A 87 -21.90 -9.99 10.23
C PHE A 87 -23.41 -10.06 10.44
N ALA A 88 -23.81 -10.04 11.70
CA ALA A 88 -25.21 -10.02 12.07
C ALA A 88 -25.44 -9.12 13.29
N GLN A 89 -26.65 -8.59 13.41
CA GLN A 89 -27.08 -7.79 14.55
C GLN A 89 -28.16 -8.53 15.32
N SER A 90 -28.10 -8.54 16.66
CA SER A 90 -29.11 -9.17 17.50
C SER A 90 -29.24 -8.50 18.86
N GLU A 91 -30.46 -8.52 19.42
CA GLU A 91 -30.73 -8.17 20.83
C GLU A 91 -30.65 -9.38 21.75
N SER A 92 -30.61 -10.61 21.22
CA SER A 92 -30.55 -11.82 22.02
C SER A 92 -29.23 -11.95 22.75
N ALA A 93 -29.29 -12.09 24.06
CA ALA A 93 -28.11 -12.37 24.89
C ALA A 93 -27.42 -13.69 24.53
N SER A 94 -28.18 -14.66 23.99
CA SER A 94 -27.68 -15.99 23.60
C SER A 94 -27.39 -16.11 22.08
N PHE A 95 -27.37 -15.02 21.34
CA PHE A 95 -27.21 -15.06 19.88
C PHE A 95 -26.02 -15.89 19.41
N ALA A 96 -24.85 -15.73 20.04
CA ALA A 96 -23.63 -16.41 19.59
C ALA A 96 -23.73 -17.96 19.77
N PRO A 97 -24.11 -18.52 20.93
CA PRO A 97 -24.33 -19.94 21.04
C PRO A 97 -25.50 -20.43 20.18
N ASP A 98 -26.63 -19.69 20.10
CA ASP A 98 -27.82 -20.09 19.34
C ASP A 98 -27.53 -20.22 17.84
N ILE A 99 -26.83 -19.24 17.23
CA ILE A 99 -26.44 -19.32 15.82
C ILE A 99 -25.41 -20.42 15.57
N ALA A 100 -24.48 -20.63 16.48
CA ALA A 100 -23.50 -21.71 16.37
C ALA A 100 -24.17 -23.09 16.40
N GLU A 101 -25.17 -23.30 17.28
CA GLU A 101 -25.98 -24.51 17.31
C GLU A 101 -26.80 -24.72 16.03
N ALA A 102 -27.45 -23.65 15.52
CA ALA A 102 -28.21 -23.70 14.28
C ALA A 102 -27.33 -24.08 13.09
N LEU A 103 -26.14 -23.50 12.98
CA LEU A 103 -25.16 -23.80 11.93
C LEU A 103 -24.68 -25.25 12.03
N ALA A 104 -24.33 -25.71 13.22
CA ALA A 104 -23.92 -27.10 13.46
C ALA A 104 -25.05 -28.10 13.10
N GLY A 105 -26.30 -27.79 13.48
CA GLY A 105 -27.50 -28.57 13.11
C GLY A 105 -27.73 -28.67 11.61
N ALA A 106 -27.30 -27.66 10.85
CA ALA A 106 -27.33 -27.64 9.38
C ALA A 106 -26.08 -28.25 8.71
N GLY A 107 -25.15 -28.79 9.51
CA GLY A 107 -23.90 -29.38 9.05
C GLY A 107 -22.88 -28.34 8.54
N ILE A 108 -23.02 -27.08 8.91
CA ILE A 108 -22.11 -25.99 8.57
C ILE A 108 -21.07 -25.83 9.69
N LYS A 109 -19.80 -25.95 9.34
CA LYS A 109 -18.71 -25.81 10.33
C LYS A 109 -18.40 -24.35 10.58
N VAL A 110 -18.30 -23.99 11.86
CA VAL A 110 -17.98 -22.65 12.34
C VAL A 110 -16.56 -22.62 12.89
N HIS A 111 -15.79 -21.60 12.58
CA HIS A 111 -14.50 -21.30 13.18
C HIS A 111 -14.71 -20.46 14.46
N SER A 112 -15.42 -19.33 14.36
CA SER A 112 -15.66 -18.45 15.51
C SER A 112 -16.96 -17.65 15.34
N VAL A 113 -17.60 -17.35 16.49
CA VAL A 113 -18.74 -16.44 16.60
C VAL A 113 -18.56 -15.59 17.85
N GLY A 114 -18.64 -14.28 17.72
CA GLY A 114 -18.54 -13.39 18.87
C GLY A 114 -18.93 -11.95 18.54
N PRO A 115 -19.12 -11.11 19.56
CA PRO A 115 -19.44 -9.71 19.38
C PRO A 115 -18.27 -8.95 18.77
N THR A 116 -18.57 -7.84 18.09
CA THR A 116 -17.55 -6.94 17.52
C THR A 116 -17.31 -5.70 18.39
N ARG A 117 -18.10 -5.52 19.44
CA ARG A 117 -18.09 -4.38 20.35
C ARG A 117 -18.50 -4.78 21.77
N VAL A 118 -18.24 -3.92 22.74
CA VAL A 118 -18.64 -4.11 24.13
C VAL A 118 -19.90 -3.29 24.45
N ALA A 119 -19.93 -2.03 24.02
CA ALA A 119 -21.14 -1.20 24.15
C ALA A 119 -22.24 -1.64 23.16
N PRO A 120 -23.52 -1.53 23.58
CA PRO A 120 -24.64 -1.75 22.66
C PRO A 120 -24.60 -0.81 21.46
N VAL A 121 -25.08 -1.30 20.32
CA VAL A 121 -25.26 -0.47 19.12
C VAL A 121 -26.30 0.62 19.40
N PRO A 122 -26.03 1.89 19.06
CA PRO A 122 -27.01 2.95 19.18
C PRO A 122 -28.32 2.64 18.40
N GLU A 123 -29.47 3.03 18.94
CA GLU A 123 -30.77 2.70 18.32
C GLU A 123 -30.91 3.27 16.88
N GLY A 124 -30.23 4.38 16.58
CA GLY A 124 -30.16 4.97 15.23
C GLY A 124 -29.39 4.12 14.20
N GLU A 125 -28.58 3.16 14.64
CA GLU A 125 -27.85 2.20 13.81
C GLU A 125 -28.52 0.82 13.74
N ARG A 126 -29.76 0.69 14.20
CA ARG A 126 -30.54 -0.56 14.10
C ARG A 126 -30.76 -0.91 12.63
N ALA A 127 -30.34 -2.08 12.22
CA ALA A 127 -30.62 -2.59 10.88
C ALA A 127 -32.11 -2.87 10.70
N ALA A 128 -32.67 -2.41 9.59
CA ALA A 128 -34.03 -2.81 9.23
C ALA A 128 -34.07 -4.31 8.93
N ALA A 129 -35.07 -5.01 9.44
CA ALA A 129 -35.29 -6.42 9.10
C ALA A 129 -35.48 -6.53 7.58
N SER A 130 -34.48 -7.08 6.87
CA SER A 130 -34.60 -7.33 5.44
C SER A 130 -35.54 -8.52 5.22
N THR A 131 -36.59 -8.31 4.46
CA THR A 131 -37.42 -9.41 3.93
C THR A 131 -36.61 -10.14 2.86
N PRO A 132 -36.54 -11.50 2.86
CA PRO A 132 -35.88 -12.22 1.79
C PRO A 132 -36.55 -11.90 0.44
N GLY A 133 -35.86 -11.16 -0.42
CA GLY A 133 -36.38 -10.79 -1.75
C GLY A 133 -36.21 -9.33 -2.15
N ASP A 134 -35.82 -8.44 -1.25
CA ASP A 134 -35.58 -7.04 -1.59
C ASP A 134 -34.25 -6.90 -2.36
N LYS A 135 -34.37 -6.54 -3.65
CA LYS A 135 -33.24 -6.08 -4.45
C LYS A 135 -32.70 -4.79 -3.84
N PRO A 136 -31.38 -4.56 -3.88
CA PRO A 136 -30.83 -3.27 -3.46
C PRO A 136 -31.56 -2.14 -4.20
N ALA A 137 -31.87 -1.08 -3.45
CA ALA A 137 -32.58 0.08 -3.99
C ALA A 137 -31.82 0.65 -5.20
N PRO A 138 -32.53 1.13 -6.24
CA PRO A 138 -31.87 1.74 -7.39
C PRO A 138 -31.13 3.00 -6.95
N GLU A 139 -29.93 3.20 -7.55
CA GLU A 139 -29.11 4.38 -7.34
C GLU A 139 -29.93 5.67 -7.43
N PRO A 140 -29.76 6.63 -6.50
CA PRO A 140 -30.39 7.93 -6.63
C PRO A 140 -29.74 8.68 -7.80
N THR A 141 -30.54 9.01 -8.79
CA THR A 141 -30.18 9.95 -9.86
C THR A 141 -29.76 11.29 -9.26
N ALA A 142 -28.66 11.85 -9.76
CA ALA A 142 -28.08 13.11 -9.34
C ALA A 142 -29.15 14.23 -9.24
N PRO A 143 -29.24 14.98 -8.14
CA PRO A 143 -30.11 16.16 -8.08
C PRO A 143 -29.48 17.32 -8.86
N GLN A 144 -30.29 17.92 -9.69
CA GLN A 144 -29.99 19.19 -10.35
C GLN A 144 -29.81 20.30 -9.31
N SER A 145 -28.82 21.17 -9.61
CA SER A 145 -28.49 22.36 -8.85
C SER A 145 -29.69 23.18 -8.40
N GLY A 146 -29.90 23.26 -7.09
CA GLY A 146 -30.85 24.17 -6.46
C GLY A 146 -30.15 24.97 -5.37
N GLN A 147 -30.09 26.28 -5.54
CA GLN A 147 -29.62 27.24 -4.51
C GLN A 147 -30.56 27.21 -3.30
N GLY A 148 -30.00 27.25 -2.09
CA GLY A 148 -30.83 27.51 -0.90
C GLY A 148 -30.18 27.35 0.43
N GLY A 149 -29.83 28.48 1.07
CA GLY A 149 -30.07 28.69 2.49
C GLY A 149 -29.01 28.25 3.47
N ALA A 150 -28.18 29.19 3.89
CA ALA A 150 -27.38 29.10 5.10
C ALA A 150 -28.29 28.87 6.32
N GLN A 151 -28.06 27.79 7.07
CA GLN A 151 -28.50 27.66 8.44
C GLN A 151 -27.27 27.57 9.33
N SER A 152 -27.25 28.49 10.30
CA SER A 152 -26.27 28.62 11.37
C SER A 152 -26.13 27.33 12.17
N GLY A 153 -24.89 26.79 12.21
CA GLY A 153 -24.54 25.64 13.02
C GLY A 153 -24.47 25.95 14.52
N PRO A 154 -24.61 24.96 15.38
CA PRO A 154 -24.39 25.11 16.81
C PRO A 154 -22.91 25.11 17.14
N GLN A 155 -22.61 25.90 18.17
CA GLN A 155 -21.29 26.18 18.72
C GLN A 155 -20.55 24.92 19.17
N SER A 156 -19.23 24.95 18.92
CA SER A 156 -18.23 24.05 19.42
C SER A 156 -18.29 23.84 20.95
N GLY A 157 -18.69 22.64 21.34
CA GLY A 157 -18.30 22.07 22.60
C GLY A 157 -17.37 20.92 22.30
N ALA A 158 -16.10 21.04 22.68
CA ALA A 158 -15.19 19.92 22.62
C ALA A 158 -15.75 18.76 23.45
N PRO A 159 -15.86 17.54 22.91
CA PRO A 159 -16.24 16.39 23.72
C PRO A 159 -15.08 16.08 24.68
N THR A 160 -15.32 16.30 25.96
CA THR A 160 -14.42 15.85 27.02
C THR A 160 -14.62 14.34 27.20
N GLY A 161 -13.59 13.55 26.85
CA GLY A 161 -13.38 12.22 27.39
C GLY A 161 -14.00 11.06 26.64
N GLY A 162 -13.62 10.85 25.37
CA GLY A 162 -13.68 9.55 24.71
C GLY A 162 -12.27 9.12 24.36
N THR A 163 -11.89 7.88 24.68
CA THR A 163 -10.62 7.31 24.21
C THR A 163 -10.82 6.84 22.78
N ASN A 164 -10.47 7.67 21.81
CA ASN A 164 -10.60 7.39 20.40
C ASN A 164 -9.60 6.33 19.93
N SER A 165 -10.00 5.50 18.93
CA SER A 165 -9.10 4.57 18.23
C SER A 165 -7.97 5.30 17.49
N VAL A 166 -8.22 6.55 17.13
CA VAL A 166 -7.24 7.50 16.60
C VAL A 166 -6.65 8.25 17.78
N ARG A 167 -5.58 7.71 18.39
CA ARG A 167 -4.92 8.28 19.58
C ARG A 167 -3.74 9.13 19.19
N ASP A 168 -3.95 10.05 18.28
CA ASP A 168 -2.97 11.08 17.97
C ASP A 168 -3.09 12.24 18.94
N HIS A 169 -2.04 13.04 19.01
CA HIS A 169 -2.10 14.30 19.73
C HIS A 169 -3.10 15.23 19.04
N ASP A 170 -3.79 16.05 19.83
CA ASP A 170 -4.76 17.01 19.31
C ASP A 170 -4.14 17.85 18.18
N ALA A 171 -4.92 18.03 17.11
CA ALA A 171 -4.48 18.84 15.98
C ALA A 171 -4.44 20.31 16.37
N THR A 172 -3.32 20.96 16.09
CA THR A 172 -3.14 22.40 16.30
C THR A 172 -3.21 23.11 14.96
N GLU A 173 -4.21 24.01 14.79
CA GLU A 173 -4.38 24.77 13.55
C GLU A 173 -3.16 25.65 13.28
N ALA A 174 -2.80 25.83 12.01
CA ALA A 174 -1.69 26.68 11.59
C ALA A 174 -2.02 28.15 11.85
N GLU A 175 -1.13 28.87 12.54
CA GLU A 175 -1.31 30.30 12.90
C GLU A 175 -0.87 31.28 11.79
N GLY A 176 -0.47 30.78 10.61
CA GLY A 176 -0.07 31.60 9.47
C GLY A 176 0.63 30.82 8.37
N GLU A 177 0.84 31.45 7.22
CA GLU A 177 1.48 30.81 6.07
C GLU A 177 2.94 30.35 6.33
N GLU A 178 3.65 30.99 7.25
CA GLU A 178 5.04 30.67 7.57
C GLU A 178 5.19 29.36 8.39
N ASP A 179 4.14 28.93 9.05
CA ASP A 179 4.14 27.72 9.89
C ASP A 179 3.71 26.46 9.11
N ILE A 180 3.17 26.63 7.91
CA ILE A 180 2.75 25.50 7.06
C ILE A 180 3.96 24.89 6.38
N SER A 181 4.70 24.05 7.10
CA SER A 181 5.82 23.31 6.56
C SER A 181 5.79 21.85 7.00
N ASN A 182 5.54 20.95 6.06
CA ASN A 182 5.69 19.53 6.31
C ASN A 182 7.19 19.18 6.27
N TRP A 183 7.85 19.23 7.44
CA TRP A 183 9.24 18.84 7.54
C TRP A 183 9.48 17.38 7.16
N GLY A 184 8.46 16.51 7.33
CA GLY A 184 8.54 15.10 6.98
C GLY A 184 8.71 14.89 5.48
N ALA A 185 7.87 15.53 4.67
CA ALA A 185 7.98 15.51 3.20
C ALA A 185 9.33 16.09 2.75
N ALA A 186 9.79 17.18 3.38
CA ALA A 186 11.10 17.77 3.08
C ALA A 186 12.26 16.84 3.48
N ALA A 187 12.22 16.17 4.64
CA ALA A 187 13.23 15.20 5.05
C ALA A 187 13.29 13.99 4.10
N MET A 188 12.18 13.64 3.46
CA MET A 188 12.09 12.60 2.44
C MET A 188 12.36 13.10 1.03
N SER A 189 12.62 14.41 0.84
CA SER A 189 12.85 15.04 -0.46
C SER A 189 11.68 14.82 -1.44
N ALA A 190 10.45 14.99 -0.96
CA ALA A 190 9.24 14.71 -1.75
C ALA A 190 9.10 15.64 -2.95
N ARG A 191 9.35 16.95 -2.78
CA ARG A 191 9.29 17.93 -3.88
C ARG A 191 10.31 17.63 -4.96
N GLU A 192 11.53 17.29 -4.58
CA GLU A 192 12.60 16.91 -5.51
C GLU A 192 12.28 15.59 -6.20
N ALA A 193 11.63 14.64 -5.50
CA ALA A 193 11.16 13.40 -6.10
C ALA A 193 10.08 13.64 -7.16
N GLY A 194 9.12 14.51 -6.89
CA GLY A 194 8.08 14.90 -7.83
C GLY A 194 8.62 15.65 -9.07
N ALA A 195 9.80 16.27 -8.96
CA ALA A 195 10.49 16.89 -10.09
C ALA A 195 11.32 15.90 -10.93
N VAL A 196 11.49 14.66 -10.45
CA VAL A 196 12.14 13.60 -11.25
C VAL A 196 11.18 13.22 -12.38
N PRO A 197 11.56 13.46 -13.62
CA PRO A 197 10.67 13.31 -14.76
C PRO A 197 10.52 11.81 -15.16
N VAL A 198 9.76 11.03 -14.45
CA VAL A 198 9.44 9.60 -14.72
C VAL A 198 8.08 9.50 -15.40
N ALA A 199 7.94 8.60 -16.35
CA ALA A 199 6.61 8.16 -16.79
C ALA A 199 5.92 7.43 -15.62
N HIS A 200 4.82 7.97 -15.15
CA HIS A 200 4.06 7.41 -14.03
C HIS A 200 2.85 6.66 -14.57
N ALA A 201 2.71 5.39 -14.19
CA ALA A 201 1.43 4.72 -14.31
C ALA A 201 0.46 5.28 -13.25
N PRO A 202 -0.85 5.34 -13.55
CA PRO A 202 -1.84 5.69 -12.54
C PRO A 202 -1.77 4.74 -11.35
N VAL A 203 -1.78 5.28 -10.14
CA VAL A 203 -1.77 4.52 -8.88
C VAL A 203 -2.95 4.96 -8.03
N THR A 204 -3.59 4.00 -7.40
CA THR A 204 -4.72 4.24 -6.50
C THR A 204 -4.37 3.85 -5.08
N VAL A 205 -4.50 4.81 -4.17
CA VAL A 205 -4.30 4.62 -2.73
C VAL A 205 -5.63 4.70 -2.00
N GLY A 206 -6.01 3.64 -1.30
CA GLY A 206 -7.13 3.64 -0.37
C GLY A 206 -6.70 4.16 0.99
N VAL A 207 -7.43 5.12 1.53
CA VAL A 207 -7.27 5.61 2.90
C VAL A 207 -8.43 5.07 3.72
N ILE A 208 -8.16 4.02 4.51
CA ILE A 208 -9.14 3.45 5.45
C ILE A 208 -9.00 4.25 6.75
N ASP A 209 -9.93 5.19 6.99
CA ASP A 209 -9.78 6.20 8.03
C ASP A 209 -11.13 6.90 8.34
N THR A 210 -11.09 8.13 8.87
CA THR A 210 -12.27 8.93 9.20
C THR A 210 -12.98 9.56 7.98
N GLY A 211 -12.41 9.41 6.79
CA GLY A 211 -12.88 10.03 5.55
C GLY A 211 -11.84 10.97 4.95
N ILE A 212 -12.17 11.63 3.84
CA ILE A 212 -11.33 12.66 3.21
C ILE A 212 -12.19 13.86 2.80
N ASP A 213 -11.73 15.09 3.06
CA ASP A 213 -12.31 16.31 2.50
C ASP A 213 -11.83 16.47 1.03
N ASP A 214 -12.63 16.00 0.08
CA ASP A 214 -12.37 16.11 -1.36
C ASP A 214 -12.51 17.54 -1.90
N MET A 215 -13.03 18.47 -1.09
CA MET A 215 -13.16 19.88 -1.43
C MET A 215 -11.95 20.71 -1.00
N HIS A 216 -11.00 20.10 -0.26
CA HIS A 216 -9.79 20.79 0.17
C HIS A 216 -8.97 21.26 -1.04
N PRO A 217 -8.58 22.56 -1.13
CA PRO A 217 -7.87 23.09 -2.32
C PRO A 217 -6.59 22.34 -2.68
N ASP A 218 -5.84 21.87 -1.67
CA ASP A 218 -4.58 21.15 -1.85
C ASP A 218 -4.76 19.66 -2.19
N LEU A 219 -5.98 19.13 -2.08
CA LEU A 219 -6.39 17.80 -2.53
C LEU A 219 -7.24 17.83 -3.80
N ALA A 220 -7.37 19.00 -4.43
CA ALA A 220 -8.23 19.19 -5.60
C ALA A 220 -7.87 18.22 -6.72
N GLY A 221 -8.84 17.40 -7.14
CA GLY A 221 -8.68 16.40 -8.21
C GLY A 221 -7.94 15.12 -7.79
N ARG A 222 -7.58 14.97 -6.51
CA ARG A 222 -6.91 13.75 -6.01
C ARG A 222 -7.89 12.64 -5.60
N VAL A 223 -9.08 13.00 -5.09
CA VAL A 223 -10.03 12.04 -4.54
C VAL A 223 -10.97 11.52 -5.64
N ASP A 224 -11.00 10.22 -5.82
CA ASP A 224 -11.97 9.55 -6.69
C ASP A 224 -13.29 9.36 -5.94
N GLN A 225 -14.23 10.25 -6.20
CA GLN A 225 -15.56 10.24 -5.59
C GLN A 225 -16.38 9.00 -5.97
N THR A 226 -16.11 8.38 -7.13
CA THR A 226 -16.89 7.25 -7.65
C THR A 226 -16.52 5.92 -7.00
N ARG A 227 -15.28 5.81 -6.51
CA ARG A 227 -14.79 4.63 -5.78
C ARG A 227 -14.77 4.83 -4.27
N SER A 228 -14.96 6.06 -3.80
CA SER A 228 -15.02 6.35 -2.37
C SER A 228 -16.29 5.80 -1.72
N VAL A 229 -16.19 5.40 -0.44
CA VAL A 229 -17.22 4.63 0.27
C VAL A 229 -17.20 4.94 1.76
N SER A 230 -18.36 4.84 2.41
CA SER A 230 -18.49 4.73 3.85
C SER A 230 -18.81 3.28 4.25
N CYS A 231 -18.05 2.75 5.17
CA CYS A 231 -18.27 1.46 5.85
C CYS A 231 -18.76 1.65 7.30
N ALA A 232 -18.90 2.89 7.77
CA ALA A 232 -19.14 3.24 9.17
C ALA A 232 -20.56 2.95 9.68
N ALA A 233 -21.44 2.44 8.83
CA ALA A 233 -22.79 2.03 9.22
C ALA A 233 -22.89 0.50 9.23
N ASN A 234 -22.62 -0.13 10.36
CA ASN A 234 -22.69 -1.60 10.54
C ASN A 234 -21.84 -2.41 9.54
N GLY A 235 -20.77 -1.84 8.99
CA GLY A 235 -19.97 -2.49 7.96
C GLY A 235 -20.67 -2.66 6.62
N ILE A 236 -21.75 -1.94 6.37
CA ILE A 236 -22.48 -1.94 5.10
C ILE A 236 -21.93 -0.82 4.23
N ALA A 237 -21.35 -1.18 3.09
CA ALA A 237 -20.79 -0.23 2.15
C ALA A 237 -21.85 0.73 1.61
N SER A 238 -21.59 2.04 1.69
CA SER A 238 -22.47 3.10 1.19
C SER A 238 -21.68 4.10 0.35
N GLN A 239 -22.10 4.30 -0.89
CA GLN A 239 -21.54 5.30 -1.81
C GLN A 239 -22.42 6.56 -1.93
N GLY A 240 -23.35 6.78 -0.99
CA GLY A 240 -24.15 8.01 -0.97
C GLY A 240 -23.23 9.24 -1.05
N TYR A 241 -23.59 10.23 -1.90
CA TYR A 241 -22.74 11.41 -2.12
C TYR A 241 -22.35 12.08 -0.80
N GLY A 242 -21.05 12.17 -0.56
CA GLY A 242 -20.50 12.77 0.65
C GLY A 242 -20.51 11.89 1.90
N SER A 243 -21.08 10.66 1.86
CA SER A 243 -21.10 9.75 3.02
C SER A 243 -19.68 9.35 3.49
N TRP A 244 -18.74 9.38 2.59
CA TRP A 244 -17.32 9.04 2.80
C TRP A 244 -16.45 10.25 3.11
N ARG A 245 -17.03 11.47 3.22
CA ARG A 245 -16.28 12.66 3.62
C ARG A 245 -15.89 12.62 5.07
N ASP A 246 -14.79 13.30 5.35
CA ASP A 246 -14.26 13.44 6.70
C ASP A 246 -15.14 14.37 7.55
N ASP A 247 -15.62 13.87 8.66
CA ASP A 247 -16.36 14.63 9.68
C ASP A 247 -15.55 14.82 10.97
N TYR A 248 -14.25 14.50 10.89
CA TYR A 248 -13.26 14.73 11.93
C TYR A 248 -12.08 15.55 11.36
N PHE A 249 -10.88 15.04 11.29
CA PHE A 249 -9.74 15.67 10.61
C PHE A 249 -8.72 14.64 10.10
N HIS A 250 -8.70 13.48 10.73
CA HIS A 250 -7.56 12.58 10.69
C HIS A 250 -7.33 12.01 9.29
N GLY A 251 -8.34 11.49 8.63
CA GLY A 251 -8.20 10.91 7.30
C GLY A 251 -7.82 11.95 6.24
N THR A 252 -8.29 13.20 6.38
CA THR A 252 -7.86 14.32 5.51
C THR A 252 -6.40 14.67 5.75
N HIS A 253 -5.94 14.64 7.01
CA HIS A 253 -4.54 14.87 7.36
C HIS A 253 -3.63 13.80 6.75
N VAL A 254 -3.99 12.55 6.89
CA VAL A 254 -3.32 11.39 6.27
C VAL A 254 -3.27 11.53 4.75
N ALA A 255 -4.39 11.90 4.13
CA ALA A 255 -4.50 12.07 2.68
C ALA A 255 -3.53 13.13 2.13
N GLY A 256 -3.37 14.26 2.85
CA GLY A 256 -2.43 15.32 2.47
C GLY A 256 -0.97 14.87 2.51
N ILE A 257 -0.56 14.11 3.52
CA ILE A 257 0.80 13.54 3.58
C ILE A 257 1.06 12.63 2.37
N ILE A 258 0.06 11.83 1.96
CA ILE A 258 0.22 10.94 0.81
C ILE A 258 0.31 11.73 -0.49
N ALA A 259 -0.67 12.63 -0.76
CA ALA A 259 -0.91 13.11 -2.12
C ALA A 259 -1.38 14.56 -2.24
N ALA A 260 -1.04 15.45 -1.28
CA ALA A 260 -1.26 16.88 -1.48
C ALA A 260 -0.54 17.34 -2.76
N ASN A 261 -1.18 18.24 -3.50
CA ASN A 261 -0.69 18.68 -4.79
C ASN A 261 0.64 19.43 -4.67
N HIS A 262 1.60 19.17 -5.56
CA HIS A 262 2.79 20.01 -5.72
C HIS A 262 2.39 21.30 -6.45
N ASN A 263 1.81 22.21 -5.73
CA ASN A 263 1.33 23.51 -6.24
C ASN A 263 2.00 24.68 -5.50
N SER A 264 1.40 25.84 -5.48
CA SER A 264 1.96 27.05 -4.83
C SER A 264 1.31 27.32 -3.47
N ILE A 265 0.49 26.40 -2.96
CA ILE A 265 -0.23 26.56 -1.69
C ILE A 265 0.04 25.36 -0.79
N GLY A 266 -0.06 25.58 0.52
CA GLY A 266 -0.09 24.51 1.51
C GLY A 266 1.18 23.65 1.55
N ILE A 267 1.00 22.35 1.45
CA ILE A 267 2.05 21.35 1.65
C ILE A 267 2.29 20.51 0.38
N ASP A 268 3.41 19.80 0.36
CA ASP A 268 3.69 18.80 -0.67
C ASP A 268 3.43 17.39 -0.13
N GLY A 269 2.61 16.60 -0.81
CA GLY A 269 2.48 15.16 -0.57
C GLY A 269 3.69 14.39 -1.11
N ILE A 270 3.87 13.15 -0.62
CA ILE A 270 4.96 12.27 -1.08
C ILE A 270 4.72 11.81 -2.53
N ALA A 271 3.48 11.52 -2.90
CA ALA A 271 3.07 11.02 -4.21
C ALA A 271 1.90 11.85 -4.77
N PRO A 272 2.15 13.10 -5.22
CA PRO A 272 1.10 14.05 -5.59
C PRO A 272 0.24 13.61 -6.78
N ASP A 273 0.71 12.67 -7.58
CA ASP A 273 -0.01 12.13 -8.73
C ASP A 273 -0.90 10.91 -8.38
N ALA A 274 -0.84 10.42 -7.14
CA ALA A 274 -1.68 9.31 -6.71
C ALA A 274 -3.15 9.71 -6.66
N THR A 275 -4.02 8.80 -7.09
CA THR A 275 -5.47 8.91 -6.90
C THR A 275 -5.83 8.35 -5.54
N LEU A 276 -6.56 9.12 -4.73
CA LEU A 276 -7.03 8.71 -3.42
C LEU A 276 -8.45 8.16 -3.49
N VAL A 277 -8.71 7.08 -2.77
CA VAL A 277 -10.04 6.55 -2.51
C VAL A 277 -10.31 6.67 -1.01
N SER A 278 -11.28 7.48 -0.64
CA SER A 278 -11.74 7.60 0.74
C SER A 278 -12.55 6.37 1.13
N ILE A 279 -12.08 5.64 2.13
CA ILE A 279 -12.76 4.48 2.71
C ILE A 279 -13.02 4.81 4.18
N LYS A 280 -14.15 5.50 4.42
CA LYS A 280 -14.52 5.92 5.76
C LYS A 280 -14.94 4.71 6.58
N ALA A 281 -14.12 4.36 7.57
CA ALA A 281 -14.34 3.23 8.47
C ALA A 281 -14.54 3.64 9.94
N ALA A 282 -14.58 4.95 10.24
CA ALA A 282 -14.86 5.48 11.55
C ALA A 282 -16.31 6.00 11.64
N ASN A 283 -16.99 5.68 12.74
CA ASN A 283 -18.31 6.26 13.03
C ASN A 283 -18.18 7.70 13.60
N SER A 284 -19.28 8.31 14.00
CA SER A 284 -19.29 9.67 14.57
C SER A 284 -18.55 9.80 15.92
N GLU A 285 -18.28 8.70 16.59
CA GLU A 285 -17.49 8.64 17.82
C GLU A 285 -16.02 8.31 17.55
N GLN A 286 -15.62 8.28 16.29
CA GLN A 286 -14.27 7.95 15.80
C GLN A 286 -13.85 6.49 16.09
N LEU A 287 -14.80 5.58 16.29
CA LEU A 287 -14.54 4.17 16.56
C LEU A 287 -14.55 3.37 15.25
N MET A 288 -13.60 2.44 15.13
CA MET A 288 -13.40 1.59 13.96
C MET A 288 -13.56 0.10 14.31
N TYR A 289 -14.79 -0.38 14.26
CA TYR A 289 -15.14 -1.76 14.62
C TYR A 289 -14.74 -2.80 13.55
N PRO A 290 -14.62 -4.09 13.90
CA PRO A 290 -14.25 -5.17 12.99
C PRO A 290 -15.06 -5.21 11.69
N GLU A 291 -16.38 -4.99 11.75
CA GLU A 291 -17.24 -4.95 10.57
C GLU A 291 -16.91 -3.79 9.63
N TYR A 292 -16.50 -2.62 10.17
CA TYR A 292 -16.10 -1.46 9.37
C TYR A 292 -14.76 -1.69 8.68
N VAL A 293 -13.79 -2.20 9.44
CA VAL A 293 -12.46 -2.54 8.95
C VAL A 293 -12.54 -3.63 7.88
N THR A 294 -13.32 -4.69 8.13
CA THR A 294 -13.54 -5.76 7.14
C THR A 294 -14.17 -5.21 5.85
N CYS A 295 -15.20 -4.36 5.96
CA CYS A 295 -15.80 -3.68 4.80
C CYS A 295 -14.75 -2.89 4.02
N GLY A 296 -13.90 -2.12 4.71
CA GLY A 296 -12.88 -1.28 4.08
C GLY A 296 -11.86 -2.10 3.26
N PHE A 297 -11.33 -3.18 3.83
CA PHE A 297 -10.38 -4.04 3.11
C PHE A 297 -11.04 -4.78 1.94
N MET A 298 -12.26 -5.29 2.12
CA MET A 298 -12.99 -5.99 1.05
C MET A 298 -13.36 -5.03 -0.08
N TRP A 299 -13.71 -3.77 0.25
CA TRP A 299 -13.94 -2.71 -0.73
C TRP A 299 -12.67 -2.41 -1.52
N ALA A 300 -11.57 -2.11 -0.84
CA ALA A 300 -10.28 -1.82 -1.48
C ALA A 300 -9.86 -2.94 -2.45
N ALA A 301 -9.95 -4.21 -2.02
CA ALA A 301 -9.58 -5.37 -2.82
C ALA A 301 -10.42 -5.54 -4.10
N SER A 302 -11.67 -5.03 -4.12
CA SER A 302 -12.59 -5.20 -5.25
C SER A 302 -12.72 -3.96 -6.15
N HIS A 303 -12.12 -2.81 -5.77
CA HIS A 303 -12.30 -1.54 -6.48
C HIS A 303 -11.00 -0.94 -7.04
N GLY A 304 -10.02 -1.81 -7.36
CA GLY A 304 -8.80 -1.38 -8.08
C GLY A 304 -7.90 -0.45 -7.25
N VAL A 305 -7.86 -0.68 -5.95
CA VAL A 305 -6.88 -0.05 -5.06
C VAL A 305 -5.57 -0.84 -5.12
N ASP A 306 -4.44 -0.16 -5.18
CA ASP A 306 -3.10 -0.76 -5.20
C ASP A 306 -2.47 -0.85 -3.82
N ILE A 307 -2.71 0.16 -2.98
CA ILE A 307 -2.10 0.32 -1.67
C ILE A 307 -3.16 0.82 -0.71
N VAL A 308 -3.18 0.34 0.53
CA VAL A 308 -4.04 0.88 1.59
C VAL A 308 -3.20 1.43 2.74
N ASN A 309 -3.56 2.64 3.18
CA ASN A 309 -3.07 3.25 4.40
C ASN A 309 -4.04 3.00 5.54
N ASN A 310 -3.50 2.59 6.69
CA ASN A 310 -4.26 2.25 7.89
C ASN A 310 -3.63 2.93 9.09
N SER A 311 -4.09 4.13 9.40
CA SER A 311 -3.54 4.95 10.47
C SER A 311 -4.40 4.90 11.74
N TYR A 312 -4.79 3.69 12.17
CA TYR A 312 -5.69 3.47 13.31
C TYR A 312 -5.38 2.17 14.06
N SER A 313 -6.00 1.99 15.21
CA SER A 313 -6.16 0.71 15.90
C SER A 313 -7.63 0.30 15.87
N MET A 314 -7.91 -0.97 15.62
CA MET A 314 -9.29 -1.49 15.56
C MET A 314 -9.93 -1.52 16.94
N ASP A 315 -11.13 -0.93 17.08
CA ASP A 315 -11.92 -0.89 18.31
C ASP A 315 -12.76 -2.16 18.52
N PRO A 316 -13.17 -2.44 19.78
CA PRO A 316 -12.93 -1.64 20.97
C PRO A 316 -11.65 -2.01 21.73
N TRP A 317 -10.86 -2.96 21.21
CA TRP A 317 -9.69 -3.47 21.91
C TRP A 317 -8.40 -2.94 21.29
N MET A 318 -7.54 -2.31 22.07
CA MET A 318 -6.21 -1.93 21.62
C MET A 318 -5.35 -3.14 21.23
N TYR A 319 -5.50 -4.21 22.00
CA TYR A 319 -4.87 -5.51 21.74
C TYR A 319 -5.95 -6.58 21.70
N TRP A 320 -6.01 -7.32 20.62
CA TRP A 320 -6.99 -8.37 20.35
C TRP A 320 -6.41 -9.73 20.66
N SER A 321 -7.12 -10.49 21.49
CA SER A 321 -6.73 -11.86 21.89
C SER A 321 -7.28 -12.89 20.89
N PRO A 322 -6.41 -13.74 20.31
CA PRO A 322 -6.89 -14.83 19.44
C PRO A 322 -7.54 -15.97 20.19
N THR A 323 -7.45 -16.00 21.52
CA THR A 323 -7.96 -17.09 22.37
C THR A 323 -9.13 -16.68 23.26
N ASP A 324 -9.46 -15.40 23.32
CA ASP A 324 -10.62 -14.89 24.03
C ASP A 324 -11.85 -14.97 23.11
N PRO A 325 -12.89 -15.76 23.46
CA PRO A 325 -14.07 -15.92 22.63
C PRO A 325 -14.83 -14.60 22.34
N GLU A 326 -14.74 -13.60 23.23
CA GLU A 326 -15.34 -12.28 23.04
C GLU A 326 -14.60 -11.43 22.02
N GLN A 327 -13.36 -11.78 21.65
CA GLN A 327 -12.49 -11.02 20.76
C GLN A 327 -12.14 -11.78 19.48
N ALA A 328 -12.00 -13.09 19.57
CA ALA A 328 -11.46 -13.93 18.50
C ALA A 328 -12.23 -13.81 17.18
N ALA A 329 -13.56 -13.65 17.23
CA ALA A 329 -14.37 -13.58 16.02
C ALA A 329 -14.14 -12.24 15.24
N GLY A 330 -14.04 -11.11 15.95
CA GLY A 330 -13.72 -9.82 15.35
C GLY A 330 -12.30 -9.80 14.78
N LEU A 331 -11.32 -10.32 15.54
CA LEU A 331 -9.93 -10.46 15.10
C LEU A 331 -9.82 -11.32 13.83
N GLU A 332 -10.50 -12.45 13.80
CA GLU A 332 -10.48 -13.38 12.66
C GLU A 332 -11.07 -12.73 11.40
N ALA A 333 -12.23 -12.06 11.52
CA ALA A 333 -12.88 -11.38 10.41
C ALA A 333 -11.95 -10.33 9.78
N ALA A 334 -11.36 -9.46 10.60
CA ALA A 334 -10.41 -8.45 10.14
C ALA A 334 -9.15 -9.09 9.52
N SER A 335 -8.57 -10.10 10.18
CA SER A 335 -7.37 -10.79 9.68
C SER A 335 -7.60 -11.45 8.32
N ARG A 336 -8.76 -12.08 8.10
CA ARG A 336 -9.13 -12.68 6.81
C ARG A 336 -9.29 -11.63 5.72
N SER A 337 -9.91 -10.49 6.02
CA SER A 337 -10.09 -9.42 5.04
C SER A 337 -8.76 -8.78 4.64
N ILE A 338 -7.84 -8.59 5.59
CA ILE A 338 -6.47 -8.12 5.34
C ILE A 338 -5.72 -9.11 4.46
N ALA A 339 -5.74 -10.40 4.81
CA ALA A 339 -5.08 -11.45 4.02
C ALA A 339 -5.67 -11.56 2.60
N TYR A 340 -6.97 -11.38 2.45
CA TYR A 340 -7.63 -11.34 1.13
C TYR A 340 -7.17 -10.14 0.31
N ALA A 341 -7.08 -8.95 0.89
CA ALA A 341 -6.58 -7.75 0.23
C ALA A 341 -5.12 -7.93 -0.22
N GLN A 342 -4.25 -8.46 0.63
CA GLN A 342 -2.87 -8.80 0.28
C GLN A 342 -2.80 -9.84 -0.83
N GLY A 343 -3.60 -10.90 -0.75
CA GLY A 343 -3.72 -11.93 -1.78
C GLY A 343 -4.24 -11.40 -3.12
N SER A 344 -4.99 -10.30 -3.11
CA SER A 344 -5.45 -9.56 -4.28
C SER A 344 -4.39 -8.61 -4.85
N GLY A 345 -3.21 -8.55 -4.24
CA GLY A 345 -2.07 -7.78 -4.71
C GLY A 345 -1.87 -6.41 -4.06
N LEU A 346 -2.65 -6.05 -3.04
CA LEU A 346 -2.53 -4.76 -2.35
C LEU A 346 -1.33 -4.74 -1.40
N ALA A 347 -0.62 -3.61 -1.33
CA ALA A 347 0.28 -3.31 -0.23
C ALA A 347 -0.53 -2.75 0.95
N VAL A 348 -0.32 -3.31 2.15
CA VAL A 348 -1.02 -2.87 3.37
C VAL A 348 -0.02 -2.24 4.32
N ILE A 349 -0.19 -0.95 4.60
CA ILE A 349 0.69 -0.16 5.45
C ILE A 349 -0.12 0.34 6.64
N ALA A 350 0.45 0.24 7.85
CA ALA A 350 -0.24 0.62 9.08
C ALA A 350 0.66 1.31 10.10
N SER A 351 0.06 2.12 10.96
CA SER A 351 0.72 2.76 12.09
C SER A 351 1.10 1.74 13.19
N ALA A 352 2.17 2.05 13.95
CA ALA A 352 2.68 1.17 15.00
C ALA A 352 1.93 1.31 16.34
N GLY A 353 1.29 2.45 16.59
CA GLY A 353 0.68 2.82 17.86
C GLY A 353 1.47 3.89 18.62
N ASN A 354 0.82 4.55 19.56
CA ASN A 354 1.29 5.83 20.17
C ASN A 354 1.47 5.75 21.70
N GLU A 355 1.66 4.57 22.24
CA GLU A 355 1.75 4.34 23.68
C GLU A 355 3.20 4.23 24.19
N GLY A 356 4.20 4.35 23.31
CA GLY A 356 5.61 4.10 23.64
C GLY A 356 5.84 2.65 24.09
N ALA A 357 4.99 1.72 23.66
CA ALA A 357 4.92 0.36 24.12
C ALA A 357 5.75 -0.61 23.25
N ASP A 358 6.17 -1.71 23.87
CA ASP A 358 6.79 -2.85 23.18
C ASP A 358 5.70 -3.71 22.51
N ASN A 359 5.67 -3.69 21.19
CA ASN A 359 4.70 -4.47 20.41
C ASN A 359 4.99 -5.98 20.40
N ASP A 360 6.23 -6.40 20.71
CA ASP A 360 6.59 -7.82 20.77
C ASP A 360 6.15 -8.45 22.08
N ASN A 361 6.13 -7.67 23.19
CA ASN A 361 5.85 -8.16 24.53
C ASN A 361 4.81 -7.28 25.25
N PRO A 362 3.59 -7.14 24.70
CA PRO A 362 2.54 -6.38 25.37
C PRO A 362 2.15 -7.07 26.68
N THR A 363 2.11 -6.32 27.77
CA THR A 363 1.80 -6.88 29.11
C THR A 363 0.43 -6.51 29.60
N THR A 364 0.11 -5.22 29.59
CA THR A 364 -1.17 -4.68 30.08
C THR A 364 -1.69 -3.57 29.16
N ASP A 365 -3.01 -3.42 29.18
CA ASP A 365 -3.76 -2.35 28.53
C ASP A 365 -4.76 -1.79 29.54
N SER A 366 -4.76 -0.46 29.70
CA SER A 366 -5.71 0.24 30.58
C SER A 366 -6.60 1.21 29.80
N ALA A 367 -6.64 1.05 28.48
CA ALA A 367 -7.35 1.95 27.59
C ALA A 367 -8.54 1.29 26.87
N SER A 368 -8.66 -0.03 26.98
CA SER A 368 -9.76 -0.77 26.38
C SER A 368 -10.75 -1.33 27.43
N PRO A 369 -12.02 -1.56 27.06
CA PRO A 369 -12.60 -1.25 25.75
C PRO A 369 -12.78 0.27 25.55
N THR A 370 -12.67 0.71 24.28
CA THR A 370 -12.73 2.14 23.91
C THR A 370 -14.16 2.65 23.75
N ASP A 371 -15.13 1.75 23.66
CA ASP A 371 -16.55 2.02 23.43
C ASP A 371 -17.39 2.05 24.72
N VAL A 372 -16.76 2.17 25.88
CA VAL A 372 -17.42 2.35 27.19
C VAL A 372 -16.75 3.44 27.99
N ASP A 373 -17.50 4.06 28.92
CA ASP A 373 -17.01 5.16 29.75
C ASP A 373 -15.81 4.80 30.64
N THR A 374 -15.70 3.54 31.01
CA THR A 374 -14.66 3.08 31.94
C THR A 374 -13.91 1.87 31.38
N PRO A 375 -12.72 2.08 30.82
CA PRO A 375 -11.85 0.99 30.37
C PRO A 375 -11.43 0.06 31.53
N ILE A 376 -11.04 -1.16 31.17
CA ILE A 376 -10.55 -2.16 32.13
C ILE A 376 -9.12 -1.81 32.50
N LYS A 377 -8.91 -1.46 33.78
CA LYS A 377 -7.57 -1.13 34.27
C LYS A 377 -6.66 -2.37 34.26
N ASP A 378 -5.44 -2.19 33.79
CA ASP A 378 -4.36 -3.20 33.79
C ASP A 378 -4.81 -4.54 33.19
N ARG A 379 -5.64 -4.52 32.14
CA ARG A 379 -6.10 -5.72 31.42
C ARG A 379 -4.89 -6.50 30.89
N PRO A 380 -4.72 -7.79 31.23
CA PRO A 380 -3.63 -8.59 30.68
C PRO A 380 -3.79 -8.80 29.18
N VAL A 381 -2.71 -8.55 28.39
CA VAL A 381 -2.75 -8.65 26.93
C VAL A 381 -1.59 -9.47 26.34
N ALA A 382 -0.93 -10.27 27.17
CA ALA A 382 0.13 -11.16 26.70
C ALA A 382 -0.40 -12.11 25.60
N GLY A 383 0.30 -12.17 24.45
CA GLY A 383 -0.12 -12.98 23.31
C GLY A 383 -1.23 -12.37 22.45
N SER A 384 -1.69 -11.18 22.77
CA SER A 384 -2.62 -10.41 21.94
C SER A 384 -1.87 -9.55 20.91
N ILE A 385 -2.55 -9.13 19.85
CA ILE A 385 -1.97 -8.34 18.77
C ILE A 385 -2.77 -7.05 18.50
N ARG A 386 -2.10 -6.07 17.94
CA ARG A 386 -2.75 -4.84 17.41
C ARG A 386 -3.22 -5.07 15.98
N VAL A 387 -4.43 -4.62 15.68
CA VAL A 387 -5.01 -4.72 14.34
C VAL A 387 -5.17 -3.29 13.77
N PRO A 388 -4.75 -3.04 12.53
CA PRO A 388 -4.18 -3.97 11.55
C PRO A 388 -2.67 -4.18 11.66
N GLY A 389 -1.93 -3.35 12.40
CA GLY A 389 -0.48 -3.23 12.35
C GLY A 389 0.31 -4.54 12.55
N GLN A 390 -0.15 -5.44 13.43
CA GLN A 390 0.54 -6.72 13.70
C GLN A 390 -0.08 -7.93 12.99
N VAL A 391 -1.04 -7.72 12.10
CA VAL A 391 -1.53 -8.81 11.23
C VAL A 391 -0.43 -9.17 10.22
N ALA A 392 -0.26 -10.47 9.98
CA ALA A 392 0.79 -10.97 9.11
C ALA A 392 0.81 -10.30 7.72
N GLY A 393 1.99 -9.86 7.28
CA GLY A 393 2.20 -9.22 5.98
C GLY A 393 1.84 -7.73 5.92
N VAL A 394 1.36 -7.13 7.01
CA VAL A 394 1.17 -5.68 7.13
C VAL A 394 2.51 -5.02 7.43
N SER A 395 2.83 -3.94 6.72
CA SER A 395 4.03 -3.14 6.97
C SER A 395 3.75 -2.10 8.06
N GLN A 396 4.31 -2.32 9.24
CA GLN A 396 4.12 -1.46 10.40
C GLN A 396 5.15 -0.33 10.43
N VAL A 397 4.71 0.91 10.69
CA VAL A 397 5.55 2.12 10.62
C VAL A 397 5.62 2.81 11.97
N SER A 398 6.85 3.01 12.48
CA SER A 398 7.14 3.81 13.67
C SER A 398 7.30 5.30 13.34
N ALA A 399 7.07 6.17 14.34
CA ALA A 399 7.19 7.61 14.17
C ALA A 399 8.58 8.12 14.57
N LEU A 400 9.13 8.98 13.72
CA LEU A 400 10.37 9.71 13.93
C LEU A 400 10.10 11.16 14.33
N LYS A 401 10.99 11.71 15.16
CA LYS A 401 11.12 13.12 15.49
C LYS A 401 12.47 13.68 15.05
N ARG A 402 12.53 14.99 14.89
CA ARG A 402 13.81 15.72 14.69
C ARG A 402 14.59 15.76 15.99
N VAL A 403 15.91 15.50 15.92
CA VAL A 403 16.79 15.64 17.10
C VAL A 403 17.14 17.11 17.35
N ASN A 404 17.28 17.92 16.30
CA ASN A 404 17.56 19.36 16.37
C ASN A 404 16.54 20.13 15.54
N GLU A 405 15.67 20.90 16.18
CA GLU A 405 14.62 21.68 15.50
C GLU A 405 15.15 22.91 14.75
N GLU A 406 16.34 23.42 15.11
CA GLU A 406 16.80 24.75 14.71
C GLU A 406 17.58 24.82 13.39
N THR A 407 17.96 23.70 12.77
CA THR A 407 18.85 23.74 11.58
C THR A 407 18.28 22.99 10.38
N LYS A 408 17.85 23.75 9.35
CA LYS A 408 17.71 23.28 7.97
C LYS A 408 19.07 23.37 7.28
N PRO A 409 19.45 22.49 6.39
CA PRO A 409 18.89 21.26 5.84
C PRO A 409 19.41 19.99 6.53
N GLU A 410 19.80 20.06 7.76
CA GLU A 410 20.62 19.07 8.43
C GLU A 410 19.80 18.10 9.29
N TRP A 411 18.64 17.70 8.81
CA TRP A 411 17.95 16.55 9.39
C TRP A 411 18.73 15.26 9.10
N THR A 412 20.02 15.31 9.50
CA THR A 412 20.94 14.19 9.32
C THR A 412 20.72 13.11 10.34
N THR A 413 20.10 13.48 11.50
CA THR A 413 19.82 12.55 12.57
C THR A 413 18.37 12.66 12.99
N LEU A 414 17.65 11.54 12.87
CA LEU A 414 16.27 11.37 13.28
C LEU A 414 16.24 10.32 14.39
N ALA A 415 15.39 10.52 15.39
CA ALA A 415 15.20 9.61 16.51
C ALA A 415 13.75 9.18 16.61
N ARG A 416 13.48 8.09 17.33
CA ARG A 416 12.13 7.65 17.64
C ARG A 416 11.39 8.74 18.42
N ALA A 417 10.17 9.06 18.02
CA ALA A 417 9.27 9.88 18.85
C ALA A 417 8.92 9.12 20.14
N ASP A 418 8.89 9.80 21.27
CA ASP A 418 8.77 9.15 22.59
C ASP A 418 7.49 8.32 22.72
N PHE A 419 6.41 8.78 22.08
CA PHE A 419 5.12 8.08 22.02
C PHE A 419 5.12 6.87 21.09
N SER A 420 6.02 6.81 20.08
CA SER A 420 5.98 5.73 19.10
C SER A 420 6.21 4.37 19.72
N ASN A 421 5.34 3.42 19.42
CA ASN A 421 5.59 2.02 19.72
C ASN A 421 6.81 1.51 18.98
N TYR A 422 7.39 0.42 19.47
CA TYR A 422 8.63 -0.20 18.99
C TYR A 422 8.52 -1.73 19.06
N GLY A 423 9.51 -2.44 18.51
CA GLY A 423 9.58 -3.90 18.48
C GLY A 423 10.02 -4.42 17.12
N THR A 424 10.21 -5.74 17.03
CA THR A 424 10.69 -6.40 15.81
C THR A 424 9.65 -6.48 14.70
N THR A 425 8.39 -6.18 15.01
CA THR A 425 7.30 -6.09 14.03
C THR A 425 7.32 -4.79 13.22
N ILE A 426 8.13 -3.80 13.62
CA ILE A 426 8.29 -2.56 12.86
C ILE A 426 9.01 -2.86 11.55
N ASP A 427 8.43 -2.45 10.44
CA ASP A 427 9.01 -2.60 9.11
C ASP A 427 9.82 -1.36 8.69
N PHE A 428 9.27 -0.17 8.95
CA PHE A 428 9.87 1.12 8.56
C PHE A 428 9.73 2.16 9.65
N ALA A 429 10.58 3.18 9.56
CA ALA A 429 10.50 4.38 10.38
C ALA A 429 10.33 5.62 9.48
N ALA A 430 9.39 6.50 9.81
CA ALA A 430 9.10 7.70 9.04
C ALA A 430 8.71 8.88 9.92
N PRO A 431 8.79 10.14 9.41
CA PRO A 431 8.40 11.33 10.14
C PRO A 431 6.98 11.22 10.70
N GLY A 432 6.81 11.48 12.00
CA GLY A 432 5.50 11.36 12.67
C GLY A 432 5.28 12.35 13.79
N ASP A 433 6.27 13.17 14.17
CA ASP A 433 6.15 14.13 15.24
C ASP A 433 6.08 15.57 14.71
N GLY A 434 5.01 16.30 15.05
CA GLY A 434 4.80 17.67 14.63
C GLY A 434 4.65 17.82 13.11
N ILE A 435 3.81 17.01 12.49
CA ILE A 435 3.58 17.00 11.04
C ILE A 435 2.41 17.92 10.68
N TYR A 436 2.64 18.90 9.82
CA TYR A 436 1.58 19.69 9.19
C TYR A 436 1.01 18.96 7.97
N SER A 437 -0.32 18.98 7.89
CA SER A 437 -1.04 18.46 6.72
C SER A 437 -2.42 19.10 6.58
N THR A 438 -3.12 18.72 5.51
CA THR A 438 -4.48 19.17 5.20
C THR A 438 -5.49 18.67 6.25
N VAL A 439 -6.47 19.50 6.60
CA VAL A 439 -7.60 19.13 7.44
C VAL A 439 -8.89 19.71 6.85
N PRO A 440 -10.09 19.19 7.19
CA PRO A 440 -11.33 19.66 6.60
C PRO A 440 -11.53 21.18 6.79
N THR A 441 -11.68 21.89 5.68
CA THR A 441 -11.90 23.35 5.66
C THR A 441 -13.22 23.78 6.32
N SER A 442 -14.13 22.83 6.50
CA SER A 442 -15.38 23.05 7.24
C SER A 442 -15.19 23.14 8.76
N GLN A 443 -14.05 22.66 9.28
CA GLN A 443 -13.76 22.60 10.72
C GLN A 443 -12.56 23.48 11.09
N TYR A 444 -11.58 23.62 10.20
CA TYR A 444 -10.35 24.38 10.40
C TYR A 444 -10.24 25.48 9.33
N ALA A 445 -10.26 26.73 9.76
CA ALA A 445 -10.33 27.87 8.84
C ALA A 445 -9.12 27.99 7.92
N SER A 446 -7.92 27.62 8.38
CA SER A 446 -6.70 27.59 7.57
C SER A 446 -6.70 26.42 6.57
N GLY A 447 -7.44 25.33 6.82
CA GLY A 447 -7.38 24.08 6.09
C GLY A 447 -6.15 23.23 6.43
N TYR A 448 -5.30 23.64 7.37
CA TYR A 448 -4.08 22.94 7.77
C TYR A 448 -3.93 22.87 9.28
N ALA A 449 -3.43 21.73 9.75
CA ALA A 449 -3.14 21.55 11.16
C ALA A 449 -1.87 20.73 11.38
N LYS A 450 -1.28 20.88 12.56
CA LYS A 450 -0.13 20.10 13.01
C LYS A 450 -0.59 19.07 14.03
N THR A 451 -0.19 17.82 13.83
CA THR A 451 -0.40 16.76 14.81
C THR A 451 0.78 15.80 14.85
N SER A 452 0.80 14.91 15.84
CA SER A 452 1.86 13.91 16.04
C SER A 452 1.24 12.53 16.26
N GLY A 453 1.79 11.53 15.60
CA GLY A 453 1.36 10.14 15.74
C GLY A 453 2.10 9.24 14.76
N THR A 454 2.10 7.94 15.04
CA THR A 454 2.49 6.93 14.03
C THR A 454 1.51 6.92 12.85
N SER A 455 0.32 7.46 13.04
CA SER A 455 -0.67 7.75 12.00
C SER A 455 -0.17 8.72 10.93
N MET A 456 0.75 9.64 11.29
CA MET A 456 1.40 10.56 10.35
C MET A 456 2.63 9.94 9.72
N ALA A 457 3.26 8.96 10.37
CA ALA A 457 4.39 8.22 9.81
C ALA A 457 3.96 7.23 8.70
N ALA A 458 2.90 6.49 8.91
CA ALA A 458 2.40 5.50 7.94
C ALA A 458 2.11 6.09 6.55
N PRO A 459 1.44 7.24 6.39
CA PRO A 459 1.16 7.82 5.08
C PRO A 459 2.43 8.28 4.32
N HIS A 460 3.51 8.64 5.00
CA HIS A 460 4.78 8.90 4.32
C HIS A 460 5.30 7.64 3.59
N ILE A 461 5.24 6.49 4.25
CA ILE A 461 5.63 5.20 3.66
C ILE A 461 4.62 4.75 2.59
N THR A 462 3.33 5.04 2.78
CA THR A 462 2.29 4.80 1.77
C THR A 462 2.55 5.59 0.49
N GLY A 463 2.97 6.85 0.61
CA GLY A 463 3.39 7.67 -0.52
C GLY A 463 4.61 7.08 -1.26
N ILE A 464 5.61 6.57 -0.53
CA ILE A 464 6.75 5.85 -1.13
C ILE A 464 6.27 4.61 -1.90
N ALA A 465 5.37 3.82 -1.31
CA ALA A 465 4.79 2.66 -1.99
C ALA A 465 4.07 3.06 -3.28
N ALA A 466 3.37 4.21 -3.28
CA ALA A 466 2.72 4.74 -4.47
C ALA A 466 3.71 5.16 -5.56
N LEU A 467 4.84 5.80 -5.20
CA LEU A 467 5.90 6.14 -6.14
C LEU A 467 6.50 4.88 -6.80
N ILE A 468 6.75 3.83 -6.01
CA ILE A 468 7.26 2.55 -6.52
C ILE A 468 6.21 1.90 -7.44
N LYS A 469 4.94 1.86 -7.04
CA LYS A 469 3.88 1.29 -7.89
C LYS A 469 3.74 2.05 -9.20
N ALA A 470 3.89 3.37 -9.19
CA ALA A 470 3.84 4.20 -10.39
C ALA A 470 4.94 3.85 -11.38
N THR A 471 6.14 3.55 -10.90
CA THR A 471 7.29 3.15 -11.72
C THR A 471 7.32 1.65 -12.04
N HIS A 472 6.63 0.82 -11.24
CA HIS A 472 6.56 -0.64 -11.40
C HIS A 472 5.11 -1.13 -11.39
N PRO A 473 4.29 -0.77 -12.39
CA PRO A 473 2.85 -1.03 -12.39
C PRO A 473 2.47 -2.52 -12.29
N ALA A 474 3.37 -3.42 -12.67
CA ALA A 474 3.16 -4.87 -12.57
C ALA A 474 3.47 -5.44 -11.18
N PHE A 475 4.08 -4.66 -10.27
CA PHE A 475 4.42 -5.18 -8.94
C PHE A 475 3.16 -5.40 -8.09
N THR A 476 3.15 -6.53 -7.40
CA THR A 476 2.21 -6.80 -6.31
C THR A 476 2.62 -6.03 -5.06
N GLY A 477 1.69 -5.88 -4.10
CA GLY A 477 1.99 -5.25 -2.82
C GLY A 477 3.20 -5.85 -2.11
N ALA A 478 3.36 -7.17 -2.13
CA ALA A 478 4.52 -7.85 -1.56
C ALA A 478 5.84 -7.43 -2.25
N GLN A 479 5.85 -7.32 -3.57
CA GLN A 479 7.03 -6.89 -4.33
C GLN A 479 7.38 -5.42 -4.06
N ILE A 480 6.35 -4.56 -3.92
CA ILE A 480 6.53 -3.16 -3.52
C ILE A 480 7.23 -3.10 -2.15
N VAL A 481 6.69 -3.82 -1.15
CA VAL A 481 7.25 -3.84 0.21
C VAL A 481 8.68 -4.39 0.21
N ASP A 482 8.96 -5.46 -0.53
CA ASP A 482 10.32 -6.02 -0.62
C ASP A 482 11.33 -5.03 -1.22
N LEU A 483 10.91 -4.24 -2.19
CA LEU A 483 11.75 -3.20 -2.75
C LEU A 483 11.96 -2.05 -1.77
N MET A 484 10.90 -1.61 -1.08
CA MET A 484 11.00 -0.62 -0.02
C MET A 484 11.99 -1.04 1.06
N ARG A 485 11.98 -2.30 1.51
CA ARG A 485 12.93 -2.84 2.50
C ARG A 485 14.38 -2.74 2.03
N LYS A 486 14.64 -3.05 0.77
CA LYS A 486 15.97 -2.91 0.17
C LYS A 486 16.46 -1.47 0.11
N GLN A 487 15.54 -0.55 -0.20
CA GLN A 487 15.86 0.88 -0.29
C GLN A 487 16.06 1.50 1.11
N ALA A 488 15.24 1.12 2.08
CA ALA A 488 15.36 1.60 3.45
C ALA A 488 16.72 1.29 4.07
N ALA A 489 17.29 0.12 3.79
CA ALA A 489 18.61 -0.29 4.28
C ALA A 489 19.76 0.64 3.83
N ILE A 490 19.56 1.40 2.75
CA ILE A 490 20.59 2.32 2.23
C ILE A 490 20.63 3.62 3.06
N ASP A 491 19.47 4.13 3.48
CA ASP A 491 19.35 5.37 4.25
C ASP A 491 19.33 5.13 5.77
N TYR A 492 19.64 3.90 6.19
CA TYR A 492 19.60 3.47 7.59
C TYR A 492 20.51 4.29 8.52
N THR A 493 21.59 4.86 7.97
CA THR A 493 22.56 5.65 8.72
C THR A 493 22.02 6.99 9.24
N ARG A 494 20.85 7.43 8.75
CA ARG A 494 20.18 8.65 9.23
C ARG A 494 19.44 8.46 10.55
N LEU A 495 19.29 7.22 11.00
CA LEU A 495 18.56 6.88 12.22
C LEU A 495 19.52 6.67 13.38
N ASP A 496 19.20 7.29 14.52
CA ASP A 496 19.92 7.01 15.76
C ASP A 496 19.80 5.53 16.15
N ALA A 497 20.91 4.95 16.59
CA ALA A 497 20.86 3.62 17.16
C ALA A 497 20.13 3.66 18.52
N PRO A 498 19.16 2.78 18.78
CA PRO A 498 18.50 2.75 20.07
C PRO A 498 19.51 2.38 21.16
N THR A 499 19.67 3.26 22.12
CA THR A 499 20.59 3.05 23.27
C THR A 499 19.90 2.36 24.45
N ASP A 500 18.59 2.29 24.43
CA ASP A 500 17.73 1.74 25.47
C ASP A 500 17.17 0.34 25.13
N GLY A 501 17.61 -0.27 24.02
CA GLY A 501 17.15 -1.57 23.54
C GLY A 501 15.79 -1.55 22.87
N LYS A 502 15.18 -0.37 22.64
CA LYS A 502 13.87 -0.23 21.99
C LYS A 502 14.04 -0.11 20.49
N GLU A 503 14.10 -1.24 19.80
CA GLU A 503 14.21 -1.25 18.33
C GLU A 503 12.94 -0.66 17.68
N TYR A 504 13.13 0.34 16.85
CA TYR A 504 12.04 1.06 16.17
C TYR A 504 12.30 1.28 14.68
N ARG A 505 13.49 0.94 14.22
CA ARG A 505 13.96 1.31 12.89
C ARG A 505 13.44 0.36 11.81
N GLY A 506 13.19 -0.90 12.17
CA GLY A 506 12.88 -1.94 11.20
C GLY A 506 13.97 -2.04 10.13
N HIS A 507 13.56 -1.98 8.86
CA HIS A 507 14.50 -1.89 7.73
C HIS A 507 15.12 -0.50 7.55
N GLY A 508 14.50 0.55 8.10
CA GLY A 508 15.06 1.90 8.10
C GLY A 508 14.11 2.97 7.58
N PHE A 509 14.72 4.08 7.16
CA PHE A 509 14.10 5.26 6.57
C PHE A 509 14.23 5.21 5.04
N ILE A 510 13.20 5.62 4.32
CA ILE A 510 13.21 5.66 2.86
C ILE A 510 13.10 7.11 2.40
N ASN A 511 14.00 7.54 1.50
CA ASN A 511 13.95 8.85 0.88
C ASN A 511 13.27 8.78 -0.50
N ALA A 512 12.25 9.61 -0.74
CA ALA A 512 11.48 9.60 -1.98
C ALA A 512 12.33 9.89 -3.23
N LEU A 513 13.23 10.88 -3.14
CA LEU A 513 14.12 11.22 -4.24
C LEU A 513 15.06 10.07 -4.59
N THR A 514 15.63 9.41 -3.56
CA THR A 514 16.48 8.25 -3.75
C THR A 514 15.71 7.11 -4.40
N THR A 515 14.47 6.86 -3.94
CA THR A 515 13.56 5.88 -4.53
C THR A 515 13.37 6.15 -6.03
N MET A 516 13.03 7.37 -6.38
CA MET A 516 12.79 7.76 -7.77
C MET A 516 14.05 7.69 -8.63
N ARG A 517 15.24 7.85 -8.07
CA ARG A 517 16.50 7.82 -8.80
C ARG A 517 17.11 6.43 -8.97
N ARG A 518 16.94 5.54 -7.99
CA ARG A 518 17.61 4.23 -7.95
C ARG A 518 16.84 3.12 -8.62
N ASP A 519 15.55 3.26 -8.73
CA ASP A 519 14.71 2.12 -9.12
C ASP A 519 13.83 2.44 -10.33
N GLN A 520 14.50 2.79 -11.41
CA GLN A 520 13.86 3.07 -12.67
C GLN A 520 13.63 1.77 -13.47
N MET A 521 12.58 1.74 -14.26
CA MET A 521 12.42 0.71 -15.28
C MET A 521 13.66 0.72 -16.19
N ARG A 522 14.22 -0.45 -16.49
CA ARG A 522 15.32 -0.56 -17.44
C ARG A 522 14.84 -0.15 -18.82
N PRO A 523 15.66 0.61 -19.58
CA PRO A 523 15.32 0.93 -20.96
C PRO A 523 15.22 -0.36 -21.78
N THR A 524 14.40 -0.34 -22.81
CA THR A 524 14.23 -1.49 -23.71
C THR A 524 14.71 -1.12 -25.09
N VAL A 525 15.69 -1.87 -25.65
CA VAL A 525 16.08 -1.72 -27.05
C VAL A 525 14.96 -2.31 -27.92
N THR A 526 14.19 -1.44 -28.54
CA THR A 526 12.98 -1.80 -29.30
C THR A 526 13.31 -2.21 -30.72
N THR A 527 14.26 -1.52 -31.39
CA THR A 527 14.53 -1.65 -32.79
C THR A 527 16.03 -1.83 -33.04
N LEU A 528 16.37 -2.72 -33.95
CA LEU A 528 17.71 -2.89 -34.48
C LEU A 528 17.59 -3.32 -35.95
N GLU A 529 17.86 -2.40 -36.86
CA GLU A 529 17.58 -2.52 -38.30
C GLU A 529 18.76 -2.05 -39.13
N TYR A 530 18.74 -2.41 -40.40
CA TYR A 530 19.68 -1.94 -41.43
C TYR A 530 18.96 -1.57 -42.73
N ARG A 531 19.64 -0.77 -43.54
CA ARG A 531 19.26 -0.57 -44.96
C ARG A 531 20.51 -0.42 -45.84
N VAL A 532 20.37 -0.82 -47.10
CA VAL A 532 21.40 -0.63 -48.13
C VAL A 532 20.98 0.55 -49.03
N GLY A 533 21.79 1.57 -49.10
CA GLY A 533 21.50 2.78 -49.87
C GLY A 533 20.19 3.46 -49.43
N LYS A 534 19.24 3.62 -50.36
CA LYS A 534 17.90 4.20 -50.13
C LYS A 534 16.81 3.14 -49.99
N GLY A 535 17.20 1.87 -49.78
CA GLY A 535 16.26 0.76 -49.56
C GLY A 535 15.42 0.87 -48.30
N GLU A 536 14.50 -0.08 -48.16
CA GLU A 536 13.68 -0.18 -46.93
C GLU A 536 14.50 -0.67 -45.73
N TRP A 537 14.04 -0.32 -44.53
CA TRP A 537 14.60 -0.82 -43.28
C TRP A 537 14.23 -2.31 -43.11
N LYS A 538 15.19 -3.12 -42.69
CA LYS A 538 15.04 -4.55 -42.45
C LYS A 538 15.65 -4.95 -41.12
N ASN A 539 15.08 -5.97 -40.48
CA ASN A 539 15.64 -6.51 -39.24
C ASN A 539 17.08 -7.00 -39.48
N LEU A 540 17.96 -6.63 -38.58
CA LEU A 540 19.39 -6.95 -38.67
C LEU A 540 19.73 -8.38 -38.29
N ASP A 541 19.01 -8.98 -37.32
CA ASP A 541 19.39 -10.26 -36.75
C ASP A 541 19.34 -11.40 -37.78
N GLY A 542 20.50 -12.06 -37.98
CA GLY A 542 20.68 -13.10 -38.98
C GLY A 542 20.75 -12.59 -40.42
N ALA A 543 20.82 -11.28 -40.66
CA ALA A 543 20.84 -10.71 -42.01
C ALA A 543 22.13 -11.05 -42.76
N VAL A 544 22.05 -11.14 -44.11
CA VAL A 544 23.21 -11.18 -45.00
C VAL A 544 23.32 -9.84 -45.67
N LEU A 545 24.48 -9.16 -45.53
CA LEU A 545 24.74 -7.80 -45.96
C LEU A 545 25.83 -7.76 -47.02
N PRO A 546 25.81 -6.78 -47.95
CA PRO A 546 26.87 -6.62 -48.93
C PRO A 546 28.19 -6.16 -48.30
N ALA A 547 29.29 -6.57 -48.87
CA ALA A 547 30.62 -6.04 -48.53
C ALA A 547 30.78 -4.62 -49.08
N GLY A 548 30.03 -3.66 -48.56
CA GLY A 548 29.97 -2.28 -48.95
C GLY A 548 29.26 -1.39 -47.93
N SER A 549 28.74 -0.28 -48.40
CA SER A 549 28.14 0.76 -47.55
C SER A 549 26.73 0.36 -47.07
N VAL A 550 26.52 0.26 -45.74
CA VAL A 550 25.25 -0.07 -45.09
C VAL A 550 24.97 0.95 -43.99
N THR A 551 23.71 1.33 -43.84
CA THR A 551 23.24 2.17 -42.74
C THR A 551 22.57 1.29 -41.69
N PHE A 552 22.94 1.51 -40.43
CA PHE A 552 22.36 0.82 -39.29
C PHE A 552 21.51 1.79 -38.47
N TYR A 553 20.47 1.29 -37.85
CA TYR A 553 19.56 2.04 -36.99
C TYR A 553 19.24 1.23 -35.73
N ALA A 554 19.28 1.92 -34.59
CA ALA A 554 18.80 1.34 -33.34
C ALA A 554 17.92 2.36 -32.61
N ALA A 555 16.89 1.86 -31.93
CA ALA A 555 16.05 2.64 -31.07
C ALA A 555 15.84 1.93 -29.73
N ALA A 556 15.67 2.71 -28.68
CA ALA A 556 15.35 2.20 -27.35
C ALA A 556 14.30 3.11 -26.67
N ALA A 557 13.36 2.46 -25.99
CA ALA A 557 12.26 3.12 -25.31
C ALA A 557 12.62 3.52 -23.87
N SER A 558 11.94 4.57 -23.39
CA SER A 558 12.01 5.15 -22.04
C SER A 558 11.99 4.10 -20.91
N PRO A 559 12.61 4.37 -19.76
CA PRO A 559 13.38 5.60 -19.43
C PRO A 559 14.84 5.50 -19.87
N ILE A 560 15.25 6.32 -20.81
CA ILE A 560 16.59 6.25 -21.41
C ILE A 560 17.34 7.58 -21.33
N SER A 561 18.57 7.56 -20.80
CA SER A 561 19.45 8.73 -20.73
C SER A 561 20.51 8.78 -21.83
N HIS A 562 20.90 7.60 -22.34
CA HIS A 562 21.95 7.47 -23.32
C HIS A 562 21.75 6.21 -24.16
N LEU A 563 21.96 6.32 -25.48
CA LEU A 563 21.93 5.20 -26.39
C LEU A 563 23.24 5.15 -27.17
N HIS A 564 23.92 4.01 -27.07
CA HIS A 564 25.16 3.70 -27.78
C HIS A 564 24.96 2.53 -28.73
N MET A 565 25.44 2.64 -29.95
CA MET A 565 25.49 1.55 -30.92
C MET A 565 26.90 1.38 -31.47
N ASP A 566 27.51 0.24 -31.28
CA ASP A 566 28.75 -0.18 -31.93
C ASP A 566 28.47 -1.13 -33.08
N VAL A 567 29.01 -0.80 -34.24
CA VAL A 567 28.87 -1.61 -35.46
C VAL A 567 30.21 -2.31 -35.70
N ALA A 568 30.34 -3.53 -35.18
CA ALA A 568 31.45 -4.44 -35.43
C ALA A 568 32.85 -3.83 -35.14
N GLY A 569 32.94 -2.86 -34.24
CA GLY A 569 34.17 -2.11 -33.95
C GLY A 569 34.60 -1.15 -35.06
N LEU A 570 33.82 -0.98 -36.14
CA LEU A 570 34.10 -0.07 -37.22
C LEU A 570 33.69 1.37 -36.90
N THR A 571 32.59 1.52 -36.23
CA THR A 571 32.04 2.82 -35.81
C THR A 571 31.14 2.65 -34.58
N GLY A 572 31.26 3.61 -33.65
CA GLY A 572 30.35 3.82 -32.55
C GLY A 572 29.53 5.08 -32.75
N VAL A 573 28.26 5.06 -32.44
CA VAL A 573 27.36 6.20 -32.49
C VAL A 573 26.67 6.36 -31.16
N ASP A 574 26.73 7.58 -30.63
CA ASP A 574 26.16 7.93 -29.33
C ASP A 574 25.05 8.96 -29.48
N ARG A 575 24.06 8.86 -28.63
CA ARG A 575 23.02 9.89 -28.47
C ARG A 575 22.66 10.02 -27.00
N ASP A 576 22.86 11.22 -26.47
CA ASP A 576 22.33 11.57 -25.16
C ASP A 576 20.85 11.93 -25.25
N GLY A 577 20.06 11.51 -24.30
CA GLY A 577 18.74 12.01 -24.05
C GLY A 577 18.77 13.46 -23.61
N SER A 578 17.64 14.14 -23.64
CA SER A 578 17.52 15.56 -23.25
C SER A 578 17.82 15.81 -21.77
N GLY A 579 18.04 14.76 -20.97
CA GLY A 579 18.13 14.81 -19.51
C GLY A 579 16.78 15.17 -18.86
N LYS A 580 15.74 15.29 -19.67
CA LYS A 580 14.35 15.42 -19.24
C LYS A 580 13.64 14.10 -19.53
N TYR A 581 12.89 13.63 -18.59
CA TYR A 581 11.92 12.58 -18.84
C TYR A 581 10.89 13.07 -19.85
N GLY A 582 10.59 12.26 -20.83
CA GLY A 582 9.63 12.61 -21.87
C GLY A 582 10.16 12.33 -23.27
N ASP A 583 11.43 11.97 -23.43
CA ASP A 583 11.86 11.31 -24.64
C ASP A 583 11.38 9.85 -24.54
N ASP A 584 10.23 9.57 -25.09
CA ASP A 584 9.63 8.20 -25.07
C ASP A 584 10.51 7.22 -25.84
N GLU A 585 11.40 7.70 -26.71
CA GLU A 585 12.30 6.90 -27.51
C GLU A 585 13.56 7.68 -27.90
N LEU A 586 14.74 7.09 -27.71
CA LEU A 586 15.98 7.55 -28.34
C LEU A 586 16.35 6.64 -29.52
N SER A 587 16.87 7.24 -30.57
CA SER A 587 17.36 6.48 -31.71
C SER A 587 18.70 6.99 -32.20
N VAL A 588 19.52 6.09 -32.74
CA VAL A 588 20.82 6.40 -33.39
C VAL A 588 20.89 5.77 -34.77
N SER A 589 21.61 6.39 -35.67
CA SER A 589 21.92 5.85 -36.99
C SER A 589 23.40 5.91 -37.26
N ALA A 590 24.01 4.80 -37.66
CA ALA A 590 25.35 4.74 -38.21
C ALA A 590 25.24 4.76 -39.76
N GLU A 591 25.46 5.89 -40.33
CA GLU A 591 25.24 6.11 -41.76
C GLU A 591 26.44 5.63 -42.59
N ASN A 592 26.15 4.91 -43.69
CA ASN A 592 27.14 4.55 -44.72
C ASN A 592 28.39 3.82 -44.18
N VAL A 593 28.22 2.90 -43.24
CA VAL A 593 29.31 2.10 -42.68
C VAL A 593 29.83 1.15 -43.76
N ASP A 594 31.12 1.24 -44.09
CA ASP A 594 31.75 0.37 -45.09
C ASP A 594 32.14 -0.97 -44.40
N LEU A 595 31.44 -2.04 -44.73
CA LEU A 595 31.66 -3.38 -44.21
C LEU A 595 32.77 -4.17 -44.92
N SER A 596 33.35 -3.63 -45.99
CA SER A 596 34.36 -4.33 -46.79
C SER A 596 35.62 -4.69 -46.01
N SER A 597 35.96 -3.85 -45.01
CA SER A 597 37.12 -4.04 -44.13
C SER A 597 36.96 -5.20 -43.14
N LEU A 598 35.75 -5.71 -42.89
CA LEU A 598 35.50 -6.87 -42.03
C LEU A 598 35.88 -8.18 -42.70
N LEU A 599 35.95 -8.22 -44.03
CA LEU A 599 36.24 -9.46 -44.76
C LEU A 599 37.74 -9.72 -44.84
N PRO A 600 38.23 -10.84 -44.27
CA PRO A 600 39.64 -11.22 -44.45
C PRO A 600 39.97 -11.41 -45.91
N GLU A 601 41.27 -11.28 -46.24
CA GLU A 601 41.75 -11.48 -47.61
C GLU A 601 41.43 -12.92 -48.06
N GLY A 602 40.71 -13.04 -49.21
CA GLY A 602 40.31 -14.35 -49.73
C GLY A 602 39.05 -14.98 -49.09
N ALA A 603 38.42 -14.36 -48.11
CA ALA A 603 37.16 -14.83 -47.55
C ALA A 603 35.97 -14.35 -48.36
N ASP A 604 34.99 -15.21 -48.62
CA ASP A 604 33.72 -14.93 -49.29
C ASP A 604 32.70 -14.29 -48.37
N SER A 605 32.78 -14.62 -47.05
CA SER A 605 31.89 -14.09 -46.05
C SER A 605 32.55 -14.07 -44.66
N VAL A 606 32.00 -13.25 -43.76
CA VAL A 606 32.36 -13.15 -42.33
C VAL A 606 31.12 -12.82 -41.51
N THR A 607 31.03 -13.44 -40.33
CA THR A 607 29.99 -13.05 -39.35
C THR A 607 30.50 -11.92 -38.47
N ALA A 608 29.70 -10.88 -38.33
CA ALA A 608 29.94 -9.73 -37.50
C ALA A 608 28.75 -9.46 -36.58
N ARG A 609 28.87 -8.49 -35.70
CA ARG A 609 27.81 -8.16 -34.76
C ARG A 609 27.64 -6.64 -34.60
N VAL A 610 26.44 -6.22 -34.27
CA VAL A 610 26.13 -4.90 -33.75
C VAL A 610 25.79 -5.06 -32.27
N GLN A 611 26.36 -4.23 -31.45
CA GLN A 611 26.03 -4.12 -30.02
C GLN A 611 25.35 -2.79 -29.77
N VAL A 612 24.21 -2.85 -29.11
CA VAL A 612 23.47 -1.66 -28.67
C VAL A 612 23.40 -1.67 -27.15
N ARG A 613 23.74 -0.56 -26.54
CA ARG A 613 23.61 -0.35 -25.09
C ARG A 613 22.72 0.86 -24.85
N ALA A 614 21.64 0.63 -24.15
CA ALA A 614 20.74 1.66 -23.67
C ALA A 614 20.97 1.84 -22.16
N THR A 615 21.36 3.05 -21.74
CA THR A 615 21.59 3.40 -20.34
C THR A 615 20.36 4.05 -19.78
N GLY A 616 19.87 3.56 -18.64
CA GLY A 616 18.76 4.13 -17.90
C GLY A 616 19.09 5.50 -17.31
N ILE A 617 18.06 6.19 -16.80
CA ILE A 617 18.22 7.49 -16.15
C ILE A 617 18.59 7.32 -14.67
N ASN A 618 19.36 6.35 -14.31
CA ASN A 618 19.79 6.22 -12.94
C ASN A 618 20.94 7.17 -12.64
N PHE A 619 20.73 8.11 -11.72
CA PHE A 619 21.73 9.10 -11.32
C PHE A 619 22.84 8.52 -10.44
N ASP A 620 22.60 7.39 -9.79
CA ASP A 620 23.55 6.68 -8.93
C ASP A 620 24.14 5.43 -9.62
N ARG A 621 24.49 5.53 -10.89
CA ARG A 621 25.00 4.48 -11.78
C ARG A 621 25.48 3.22 -11.06
N GLN A 622 24.61 2.22 -10.98
CA GLN A 622 25.02 0.85 -10.72
C GLN A 622 25.16 0.13 -12.09
N ALA A 623 26.14 -0.74 -12.21
CA ALA A 623 26.45 -1.41 -13.48
C ALA A 623 25.30 -2.26 -14.09
N ASP A 624 24.22 -2.45 -13.34
CA ASP A 624 23.08 -3.26 -13.73
C ASP A 624 21.93 -2.47 -14.40
N ASP A 625 22.06 -1.13 -14.56
CA ASP A 625 21.00 -0.28 -15.09
C ASP A 625 20.99 -0.21 -16.61
N ASP A 626 21.98 -0.78 -17.25
CA ASP A 626 22.10 -0.82 -18.69
C ASP A 626 21.41 -2.06 -19.29
N THR A 627 20.70 -1.85 -20.39
CA THR A 627 20.18 -2.94 -21.20
C THR A 627 20.98 -3.04 -22.49
N GLY A 628 21.54 -4.21 -22.75
CA GLY A 628 22.25 -4.50 -23.99
C GLY A 628 21.40 -5.37 -24.94
N ARG A 629 21.51 -5.11 -26.24
CA ARG A 629 21.03 -5.98 -27.29
C ARG A 629 22.14 -6.20 -28.31
N GLU A 630 22.34 -7.43 -28.70
CA GLU A 630 23.29 -7.80 -29.75
C GLU A 630 22.53 -8.48 -30.89
N ALA A 631 22.88 -8.14 -32.12
CA ALA A 631 22.44 -8.82 -33.32
C ALA A 631 23.64 -9.25 -34.14
N THR A 632 23.60 -10.45 -34.67
CA THR A 632 24.61 -10.97 -35.57
C THR A 632 24.16 -10.88 -37.01
N PHE A 633 25.11 -10.59 -37.90
CA PHE A 633 24.88 -10.53 -39.35
C PHE A 633 26.07 -11.13 -40.10
N THR A 634 25.86 -11.52 -41.36
CA THR A 634 26.91 -12.02 -42.23
C THR A 634 27.23 -11.00 -43.30
N VAL A 635 28.46 -10.61 -43.44
CA VAL A 635 28.93 -9.79 -44.60
C VAL A 635 29.34 -10.74 -45.72
N SER A 636 28.81 -10.55 -46.93
CA SER A 636 29.08 -11.42 -48.10
C SER A 636 29.56 -10.62 -49.30
N ARG A 637 30.51 -11.17 -50.06
CA ARG A 637 30.91 -10.67 -51.37
C ARG A 637 29.99 -11.15 -52.50
N ASP A 638 29.21 -12.16 -52.22
CA ASP A 638 28.29 -12.74 -53.21
C ASP A 638 26.99 -11.89 -53.29
N PRO A 639 26.77 -11.15 -54.40
CA PRO A 639 25.58 -10.32 -54.50
C PRO A 639 24.28 -11.13 -54.65
N ALA A 640 24.36 -12.45 -54.90
CA ALA A 640 23.19 -13.32 -54.96
C ALA A 640 22.67 -13.69 -53.58
N LEU A 641 23.44 -13.51 -52.50
CA LEU A 641 23.06 -13.75 -51.12
C LEU A 641 22.57 -12.51 -50.38
N VAL A 642 22.65 -11.36 -51.00
CA VAL A 642 22.23 -10.05 -50.49
C VAL A 642 20.89 -9.66 -51.13
#